data_61ef9e0f1111ca6fda2d98233b9c1612
#
_entry.id   61ef9e0f1111ca6fda2d98233b9c1612
#
_cell.length_a   1.000
_cell.length_b   1.000
_cell.length_c   1.000
_cell.angle_alpha   90.00
_cell.angle_beta   90.00
_cell.angle_gamma   90.00
#
_symmetry.space_group_name_H-M   'P 1'
#
loop_
_entity.id
_entity.type
_entity.pdbx_description
1 polymer ?
#
loop_
_entity_poly.entity_id
_entity_poly.type
_entity_poly.pdbx_seq_one_letter_code
_entity_poly.pdbx_strand_id
1 'polypeptide(L)'
;MLYRDFAYAARVLRKSPVFTATAAITIALGIGASTAIFSVTNAVLLRPLPYKNPDRLVFAISDMRKRNVKDFPFSNADFIDLRNGAGAMFDDLGAVNTGRATVPREDGSPEQIHWAAVTPDFFRLMGARIALGRDFVDADGQPQSDPPAVAGAPTAQAPRLPQMAILSYEYWQRRFGGSTAILGHEMPGGRQGGTQIVGVLAPGFELLFPPDAGMEQKPEIWFAARLAYDNAGRNGVSLRVIGRLKDGVTLDRAQSAVDRVAAELRKNFIILETSGFYIRLEPMHRHIVEEVRPALLALMGAVIFLLLIACANVANLMLVRASLRARELAVRTALGGSWWRLARQTMAEALLLALAGALGGLGLAWLGIHELRVIAPASLPRLDSIRIDPLVLAFAAAAAMAGAALFGMAPALRAARPDLANLLRASGRTAGLGGAGLLRNGVVIAEVALSFVLLIGSGLMFRSFLALQRIDPGYNPHGLLTFLLLGGRGGQQPEQRAARQREIQARLRSLPGVRGVTASFPFPLAGGFSPIRWGLEPALTDPSKFQAVDFQIVLPGYFDTLRTPLLAGRVFTDADNSPGRTGVVIDQVLAAKAFPGESAIGKRILIRIRTPEPEWVEVLGVVAHQRDTSLADSGREQIYFTDGFLGHGVVSRWAIRTAGDPGQYAAAVRAAITEIDPHLMLTEMQPMDMLVEGAQSSTRFSLLLIGAFAAIAALLAGVGLYGVLSTVVRQRTAEIGVRMALGAAPARIFNLVVGHGLRLSAAGIALGVLAAFELTRVMTSMLVGVAPTDPATFVGMAALFLVIAAIASWLPARRAAGLDPTAALREE
;
A
#
# COMPACT_ATOMS: atom_id res chain seq x y z
N MET A 1 -50.35 -8.86 6.83
CA MET A 1 -49.80 -10.20 7.01
C MET A 1 -48.29 -10.16 7.37
N LEU A 2 -47.45 -9.44 6.65
CA LEU A 2 -45.99 -9.35 6.95
C LEU A 2 -45.70 -8.85 8.36
N TYR A 3 -46.36 -7.83 8.86
CA TYR A 3 -46.14 -7.31 10.22
C TYR A 3 -46.32 -8.38 11.29
N ARG A 4 -47.34 -9.28 11.14
CA ARG A 4 -47.56 -10.38 12.09
C ARG A 4 -46.45 -11.41 12.05
N ASP A 5 -45.87 -11.68 10.87
CA ASP A 5 -44.76 -12.61 10.74
C ASP A 5 -43.49 -12.07 11.42
N PHE A 6 -43.17 -10.76 11.21
CA PHE A 6 -42.06 -10.10 11.91
C PHE A 6 -42.25 -10.00 13.42
N ALA A 7 -43.45 -9.67 13.89
CA ALA A 7 -43.77 -9.62 15.32
C ALA A 7 -43.66 -11.02 16.00
N TYR A 8 -44.02 -12.07 15.26
CA TYR A 8 -43.84 -13.44 15.71
C TYR A 8 -42.37 -13.82 15.74
N ALA A 9 -41.62 -13.56 14.69
CA ALA A 9 -40.17 -13.80 14.60
C ALA A 9 -39.42 -13.11 15.72
N ALA A 10 -39.72 -11.84 16.03
CA ALA A 10 -39.10 -11.10 17.11
C ALA A 10 -39.37 -11.74 18.49
N ARG A 11 -40.59 -12.19 18.75
CA ARG A 11 -40.93 -12.91 20.01
C ARG A 11 -40.19 -14.24 20.14
N VAL A 12 -40.05 -14.94 19.02
CA VAL A 12 -39.33 -16.22 18.99
C VAL A 12 -37.83 -16.06 19.21
N LEU A 13 -37.24 -15.00 18.63
CA LEU A 13 -35.81 -14.67 18.83
C LEU A 13 -35.53 -14.21 20.28
N ARG A 14 -36.42 -13.42 20.89
CA ARG A 14 -36.31 -13.02 22.29
C ARG A 14 -36.34 -14.20 23.27
N LYS A 15 -37.07 -15.27 22.95
CA LYS A 15 -37.14 -16.49 23.79
C LYS A 15 -35.90 -17.36 23.73
N SER A 16 -34.97 -17.10 22.82
CA SER A 16 -33.69 -17.83 22.67
C SER A 16 -32.51 -16.85 22.57
N PRO A 17 -32.16 -16.17 23.67
CA PRO A 17 -31.20 -15.06 23.62
C PRO A 17 -29.79 -15.50 23.21
N VAL A 18 -29.31 -16.66 23.68
CA VAL A 18 -27.99 -17.20 23.34
C VAL A 18 -27.87 -17.44 21.81
N PHE A 19 -28.87 -18.10 21.21
CA PHE A 19 -28.90 -18.31 19.76
C PHE A 19 -28.90 -16.99 18.99
N THR A 20 -29.76 -16.05 19.41
CA THR A 20 -29.92 -14.77 18.73
C THR A 20 -28.64 -13.94 18.83
N ALA A 21 -28.00 -13.89 20.00
CA ALA A 21 -26.74 -13.19 20.20
C ALA A 21 -25.60 -13.83 19.38
N THR A 22 -25.46 -15.15 19.41
CA THR A 22 -24.40 -15.84 18.64
C THR A 22 -24.60 -15.60 17.14
N ALA A 23 -25.81 -15.75 16.62
CA ALA A 23 -26.08 -15.51 15.20
C ALA A 23 -25.87 -14.03 14.81
N ALA A 24 -26.36 -13.10 15.63
CA ALA A 24 -26.19 -11.67 15.37
C ALA A 24 -24.70 -11.24 15.42
N ILE A 25 -23.92 -11.72 16.38
CA ILE A 25 -22.47 -11.46 16.48
C ILE A 25 -21.74 -12.05 15.27
N THR A 26 -22.05 -13.28 14.88
CA THR A 26 -21.45 -13.92 13.71
C THR A 26 -21.70 -13.12 12.45
N ILE A 27 -22.94 -12.66 12.21
CA ILE A 27 -23.31 -11.83 11.07
C ILE A 27 -22.64 -10.46 11.17
N ALA A 28 -22.61 -9.85 12.37
CA ALA A 28 -21.99 -8.55 12.59
C ALA A 28 -20.49 -8.57 12.28
N LEU A 29 -19.76 -9.62 12.66
CA LEU A 29 -18.35 -9.80 12.31
C LEU A 29 -18.17 -9.91 10.80
N GLY A 30 -18.98 -10.73 10.12
CA GLY A 30 -18.89 -10.90 8.66
C GLY A 30 -19.23 -9.62 7.90
N ILE A 31 -20.36 -8.97 8.20
CA ILE A 31 -20.79 -7.73 7.55
C ILE A 31 -19.86 -6.56 7.94
N GLY A 32 -19.45 -6.48 9.19
CA GLY A 32 -18.60 -5.40 9.68
C GLY A 32 -17.24 -5.38 8.99
N ALA A 33 -16.56 -6.53 8.94
CA ALA A 33 -15.29 -6.69 8.25
C ALA A 33 -15.44 -6.39 6.74
N SER A 34 -16.48 -6.96 6.10
CA SER A 34 -16.75 -6.73 4.67
C SER A 34 -17.03 -5.26 4.37
N THR A 35 -17.80 -4.58 5.21
CA THR A 35 -18.14 -3.17 5.04
C THR A 35 -16.92 -2.27 5.25
N ALA A 36 -16.07 -2.55 6.23
CA ALA A 36 -14.84 -1.79 6.47
C ALA A 36 -13.88 -1.89 5.26
N ILE A 37 -13.60 -3.10 4.78
CA ILE A 37 -12.70 -3.30 3.63
C ILE A 37 -13.35 -2.78 2.34
N PHE A 38 -14.66 -2.93 2.16
CA PHE A 38 -15.35 -2.34 1.01
C PHE A 38 -15.26 -0.81 1.03
N SER A 39 -15.29 -0.17 2.21
CA SER A 39 -15.11 1.29 2.32
C SER A 39 -13.73 1.72 1.82
N VAL A 40 -12.68 0.96 2.16
CA VAL A 40 -11.31 1.20 1.66
C VAL A 40 -11.26 0.96 0.14
N THR A 41 -11.77 -0.17 -0.32
CA THR A 41 -11.79 -0.53 -1.74
C THR A 41 -12.58 0.49 -2.56
N ASN A 42 -13.72 0.94 -2.05
CA ASN A 42 -14.53 1.98 -2.69
C ASN A 42 -13.77 3.31 -2.79
N ALA A 43 -13.15 3.76 -1.71
CA ALA A 43 -12.41 5.02 -1.70
C ALA A 43 -11.19 5.01 -2.64
N VAL A 44 -10.48 3.87 -2.73
CA VAL A 44 -9.22 3.74 -3.48
C VAL A 44 -9.46 3.27 -4.92
N LEU A 45 -10.23 2.17 -5.13
CA LEU A 45 -10.34 1.51 -6.44
C LEU A 45 -11.58 1.92 -7.25
N LEU A 46 -12.72 2.25 -6.60
CA LEU A 46 -13.99 2.43 -7.30
C LEU A 46 -14.40 3.89 -7.48
N ARG A 47 -14.11 4.74 -6.49
CA ARG A 47 -14.50 6.14 -6.56
C ARG A 47 -13.65 6.89 -7.58
N PRO A 48 -14.26 7.60 -8.55
CA PRO A 48 -13.54 8.43 -9.51
C PRO A 48 -12.58 9.42 -8.83
N LEU A 49 -11.51 9.78 -9.51
CA LEU A 49 -10.60 10.83 -9.04
C LEU A 49 -11.35 12.16 -8.91
N PRO A 50 -10.97 13.04 -7.95
CA PRO A 50 -11.68 14.29 -7.69
C PRO A 50 -11.34 15.38 -8.71
N TYR A 51 -11.15 15.00 -9.98
CA TYR A 51 -10.77 15.88 -11.06
C TYR A 51 -11.86 15.95 -12.12
N LYS A 52 -11.79 16.97 -12.98
CA LYS A 52 -12.72 17.13 -14.10
C LYS A 52 -12.55 16.00 -15.12
N ASN A 53 -13.64 15.30 -15.49
CA ASN A 53 -13.66 14.19 -16.45
C ASN A 53 -12.51 13.17 -16.20
N PRO A 54 -12.47 12.53 -15.02
CA PRO A 54 -11.32 11.72 -14.56
C PRO A 54 -11.04 10.51 -15.45
N ASP A 55 -12.04 9.97 -16.13
CA ASP A 55 -11.90 8.80 -17.01
C ASP A 55 -11.08 9.11 -18.28
N ARG A 56 -10.90 10.39 -18.61
CA ARG A 56 -10.12 10.87 -19.75
C ARG A 56 -8.70 11.31 -19.36
N LEU A 57 -8.39 11.30 -18.05
CA LEU A 57 -7.06 11.67 -17.58
C LEU A 57 -6.09 10.50 -17.73
N VAL A 58 -4.95 10.79 -18.34
CA VAL A 58 -3.85 9.84 -18.52
C VAL A 58 -2.54 10.43 -18.03
N PHE A 59 -1.69 9.59 -17.46
CA PHE A 59 -0.28 9.89 -17.33
C PHE A 59 0.43 9.60 -18.64
N ALA A 60 1.30 10.51 -19.08
CA ALA A 60 2.33 10.20 -20.06
C ALA A 60 3.61 9.88 -19.27
N ILE A 61 4.12 8.68 -19.45
CA ILE A 61 5.21 8.12 -18.66
C ILE A 61 6.33 7.75 -19.61
N SER A 62 7.55 8.17 -19.31
CA SER A 62 8.70 7.76 -20.11
C SER A 62 9.36 6.52 -19.52
N ASP A 63 9.74 5.59 -20.38
CA ASP A 63 10.48 4.38 -20.07
C ASP A 63 11.76 4.31 -20.88
N MET A 64 12.84 3.78 -20.30
CA MET A 64 14.08 3.44 -21.03
C MET A 64 14.19 1.92 -21.11
N ARG A 65 13.53 1.32 -22.09
CA ARG A 65 13.31 -0.14 -22.18
C ARG A 65 14.59 -0.95 -22.26
N LYS A 66 15.58 -0.48 -23.04
CA LYS A 66 16.87 -1.17 -23.19
C LYS A 66 17.73 -1.14 -21.92
N ARG A 67 17.39 -0.25 -20.96
CA ARG A 67 18.07 -0.09 -19.68
C ARG A 67 17.25 -0.56 -18.49
N ASN A 68 16.07 -1.13 -18.74
CA ASN A 68 15.12 -1.56 -17.70
C ASN A 68 14.78 -0.46 -16.69
N VAL A 69 14.64 0.80 -17.17
CA VAL A 69 14.18 1.94 -16.35
C VAL A 69 12.73 2.23 -16.71
N LYS A 70 11.85 2.17 -15.73
CA LYS A 70 10.43 2.50 -15.84
C LYS A 70 10.13 3.79 -15.12
N ASP A 71 9.03 4.43 -15.50
CA ASP A 71 8.46 5.61 -14.85
C ASP A 71 9.46 6.77 -14.69
N PHE A 72 10.29 6.97 -15.71
CA PHE A 72 11.31 8.00 -15.71
C PHE A 72 10.68 9.38 -15.95
N PRO A 73 11.10 10.45 -15.23
CA PRO A 73 10.58 11.80 -15.46
C PRO A 73 10.97 12.35 -16.83
N PHE A 74 10.22 13.33 -17.32
CA PHE A 74 10.53 14.06 -18.54
C PHE A 74 11.50 15.20 -18.28
N SER A 75 12.33 15.50 -19.28
CA SER A 75 13.01 16.79 -19.38
C SER A 75 12.05 17.87 -19.95
N ASN A 76 12.42 19.14 -19.82
CA ASN A 76 11.65 20.23 -20.44
C ASN A 76 11.49 20.04 -21.94
N ALA A 77 12.57 19.67 -22.63
CA ALA A 77 12.57 19.48 -24.09
C ALA A 77 11.70 18.29 -24.50
N ASP A 78 11.79 17.13 -23.80
CA ASP A 78 10.97 15.97 -24.11
C ASP A 78 9.47 16.23 -23.90
N PHE A 79 9.10 17.02 -22.87
CA PHE A 79 7.71 17.45 -22.67
C PHE A 79 7.23 18.37 -23.79
N ILE A 80 8.05 19.36 -24.20
CA ILE A 80 7.70 20.31 -25.28
C ILE A 80 7.54 19.55 -26.59
N ASP A 81 8.43 18.60 -26.90
CA ASP A 81 8.34 17.76 -28.12
C ASP A 81 7.07 16.90 -28.09
N LEU A 82 6.73 16.29 -26.94
CA LEU A 82 5.50 15.54 -26.77
C LEU A 82 4.27 16.42 -27.01
N ARG A 83 4.24 17.62 -26.41
CA ARG A 83 3.14 18.57 -26.55
C ARG A 83 2.96 19.02 -28.00
N ASN A 84 4.05 19.30 -28.69
CA ASN A 84 4.01 19.74 -30.09
C ASN A 84 3.62 18.61 -31.04
N GLY A 85 4.13 17.38 -30.83
CA GLY A 85 3.93 16.26 -31.75
C GLY A 85 2.63 15.47 -31.53
N ALA A 86 2.15 15.41 -30.30
CA ALA A 86 0.95 14.64 -29.94
C ALA A 86 -0.17 15.46 -29.31
N GLY A 87 0.00 16.78 -29.12
CA GLY A 87 -0.98 17.66 -28.46
C GLY A 87 -2.36 17.67 -29.11
N ALA A 88 -2.45 17.38 -30.42
CA ALA A 88 -3.73 17.25 -31.12
C ALA A 88 -4.64 16.15 -30.55
N MET A 89 -4.12 15.16 -29.78
CA MET A 89 -4.87 14.09 -29.14
C MET A 89 -5.46 14.47 -27.79
N PHE A 90 -5.00 15.58 -27.22
CA PHE A 90 -5.37 16.03 -25.89
C PHE A 90 -6.17 17.34 -25.93
N ASP A 91 -7.08 17.52 -24.99
CA ASP A 91 -7.70 18.83 -24.72
C ASP A 91 -6.66 19.77 -24.09
N ASP A 92 -5.95 19.24 -23.08
CA ASP A 92 -4.86 19.89 -22.39
C ASP A 92 -3.78 18.84 -22.05
N LEU A 93 -2.50 19.28 -22.06
CA LEU A 93 -1.35 18.47 -21.67
C LEU A 93 -0.46 19.30 -20.75
N GLY A 94 -0.46 18.97 -19.47
CA GLY A 94 0.26 19.71 -18.43
C GLY A 94 1.40 18.91 -17.83
N ALA A 95 2.37 19.64 -17.28
CA ALA A 95 3.49 19.07 -16.56
C ALA A 95 3.58 19.64 -15.15
N VAL A 96 4.08 18.83 -14.21
CA VAL A 96 4.27 19.19 -12.82
C VAL A 96 5.58 18.65 -12.28
N ASN A 97 6.23 19.43 -11.43
CA ASN A 97 7.34 19.06 -10.59
C ASN A 97 7.07 19.53 -9.17
N THR A 98 7.46 18.78 -8.15
CA THR A 98 7.24 19.17 -6.76
C THR A 98 8.52 19.09 -5.96
N GLY A 99 8.53 19.73 -4.80
CA GLY A 99 9.65 19.65 -3.88
C GLY A 99 9.38 20.39 -2.59
N ARG A 100 10.42 20.49 -1.79
CA ARG A 100 10.41 21.18 -0.49
C ARG A 100 11.38 22.33 -0.51
N ALA A 101 11.03 23.42 0.13
CA ALA A 101 11.89 24.59 0.29
C ALA A 101 11.71 25.20 1.68
N THR A 102 12.62 26.08 2.04
CA THR A 102 12.52 26.91 3.24
C THR A 102 12.25 28.34 2.81
N VAL A 103 11.23 28.95 3.39
CA VAL A 103 10.92 30.37 3.23
C VAL A 103 10.98 31.06 4.59
N PRO A 104 11.43 32.31 4.67
CA PRO A 104 11.41 33.05 5.93
C PRO A 104 9.97 33.43 6.29
N ARG A 105 9.63 33.36 7.57
CA ARG A 105 8.43 34.01 8.11
C ARG A 105 8.66 35.52 8.28
N GLU A 106 7.61 36.24 8.65
CA GLU A 106 7.71 37.68 8.92
C GLU A 106 8.67 37.99 10.08
N ASP A 107 8.78 37.11 11.06
CA ASP A 107 9.72 37.20 12.18
C ASP A 107 11.15 36.75 11.82
N GLY A 108 11.42 36.40 10.55
CA GLY A 108 12.69 35.90 10.07
C GLY A 108 12.94 34.41 10.34
N SER A 109 12.08 33.72 11.11
CA SER A 109 12.22 32.30 11.35
C SER A 109 11.97 31.49 10.08
N PRO A 110 12.71 30.37 9.86
CA PRO A 110 12.50 29.53 8.68
C PRO A 110 11.24 28.71 8.80
N GLU A 111 10.49 28.58 7.69
CA GLU A 111 9.33 27.71 7.54
C GLU A 111 9.57 26.77 6.36
N GLN A 112 9.35 25.47 6.56
CA GLN A 112 9.33 24.52 5.46
C GLN A 112 8.00 24.64 4.69
N ILE A 113 8.10 24.71 3.38
CA ILE A 113 6.97 24.66 2.47
C ILE A 113 7.11 23.51 1.49
N HIS A 114 5.97 22.94 1.12
CA HIS A 114 5.83 22.02 0.00
C HIS A 114 5.41 22.82 -1.22
N TRP A 115 6.17 22.74 -2.29
CA TRP A 115 5.88 23.51 -3.49
C TRP A 115 5.66 22.61 -4.70
N ALA A 116 4.91 23.13 -5.67
CA ALA A 116 4.80 22.57 -7.01
C ALA A 116 5.09 23.63 -8.05
N ALA A 117 5.74 23.25 -9.14
CA ALA A 117 5.85 24.03 -10.36
C ALA A 117 5.04 23.35 -11.46
N VAL A 118 4.08 24.06 -12.05
CA VAL A 118 3.11 23.51 -13.00
C VAL A 118 3.05 24.37 -14.27
N THR A 119 2.76 23.74 -15.40
CA THR A 119 2.46 24.49 -16.62
C THR A 119 1.21 25.35 -16.45
N PRO A 120 1.08 26.50 -17.16
CA PRO A 120 -0.04 27.43 -16.96
C PRO A 120 -1.43 26.82 -17.15
N ASP A 121 -1.57 25.81 -17.98
CA ASP A 121 -2.80 25.09 -18.28
C ASP A 121 -3.18 24.02 -17.25
N PHE A 122 -2.33 23.77 -16.24
CA PHE A 122 -2.44 22.64 -15.30
C PHE A 122 -3.74 22.64 -14.49
N PHE A 123 -4.13 23.77 -13.88
CA PHE A 123 -5.34 23.82 -13.07
C PHE A 123 -6.61 23.70 -13.92
N ARG A 124 -6.60 24.24 -15.13
CA ARG A 124 -7.66 24.04 -16.13
C ARG A 124 -7.75 22.57 -16.53
N LEU A 125 -6.61 21.92 -16.76
CA LEU A 125 -6.51 20.47 -17.01
C LEU A 125 -7.10 19.66 -15.87
N MET A 126 -6.75 19.94 -14.61
CA MET A 126 -7.23 19.18 -13.45
C MET A 126 -8.68 19.56 -13.07
N GLY A 127 -9.17 20.71 -13.53
CA GLY A 127 -10.48 21.28 -13.18
C GLY A 127 -10.49 21.83 -11.75
N ALA A 128 -9.34 22.30 -11.27
CA ALA A 128 -9.21 22.97 -10.00
C ALA A 128 -9.96 24.30 -10.01
N ARG A 129 -10.55 24.67 -8.89
CA ARG A 129 -11.25 25.95 -8.74
C ARG A 129 -10.35 26.96 -8.03
N ILE A 130 -10.37 28.20 -8.51
CA ILE A 130 -9.72 29.32 -7.84
C ILE A 130 -10.75 29.97 -6.93
N ALA A 131 -10.44 30.06 -5.63
CA ALA A 131 -11.31 30.68 -4.64
C ALA A 131 -11.14 32.20 -4.60
N LEU A 132 -9.93 32.70 -4.88
CA LEU A 132 -9.59 34.12 -4.88
C LEU A 132 -8.55 34.42 -5.96
N GLY A 133 -8.68 35.55 -6.66
CA GLY A 133 -7.74 35.95 -7.71
C GLY A 133 -7.99 35.25 -9.05
N ARG A 134 -6.91 34.86 -9.74
CA ARG A 134 -6.94 34.26 -11.07
C ARG A 134 -6.07 32.98 -11.17
N ASP A 135 -6.37 32.16 -12.16
CA ASP A 135 -5.49 31.07 -12.61
C ASP A 135 -4.26 31.62 -13.35
N PHE A 136 -3.28 30.75 -13.57
CA PHE A 136 -2.16 31.06 -14.44
C PHE A 136 -2.62 31.30 -15.88
N VAL A 137 -1.93 32.20 -16.55
CA VAL A 137 -2.07 32.46 -17.99
C VAL A 137 -0.77 32.11 -18.71
N ASP A 138 -0.83 31.88 -20.00
CA ASP A 138 0.34 31.47 -20.81
C ASP A 138 1.55 32.43 -20.66
N ALA A 139 1.30 33.72 -20.44
CA ALA A 139 2.35 34.69 -20.17
C ALA A 139 3.15 34.40 -18.88
N ASP A 140 2.51 33.82 -17.85
CA ASP A 140 3.16 33.46 -16.57
C ASP A 140 4.19 32.34 -16.75
N GLY A 141 4.01 31.49 -17.77
CA GLY A 141 4.88 30.35 -18.09
C GLY A 141 5.92 30.62 -19.18
N GLN A 142 6.00 31.84 -19.70
CA GLN A 142 6.98 32.14 -20.76
C GLN A 142 8.41 32.09 -20.22
N PRO A 143 9.33 31.35 -20.89
CA PRO A 143 10.73 31.31 -20.54
C PRO A 143 11.34 32.73 -20.57
N GLN A 144 12.18 33.01 -19.59
CA GLN A 144 13.01 34.21 -19.63
C GLN A 144 14.39 33.84 -20.17
N SER A 145 14.81 34.47 -21.25
CA SER A 145 16.18 34.35 -21.74
C SER A 145 17.10 35.13 -20.81
N ASP A 146 18.16 34.52 -20.34
CA ASP A 146 19.26 35.28 -19.74
C ASP A 146 19.89 36.15 -20.85
N PRO A 147 20.19 37.42 -20.57
CA PRO A 147 20.88 38.26 -21.55
C PRO A 147 22.24 37.61 -21.88
N PRO A 148 22.68 37.66 -23.14
CA PRO A 148 23.96 37.07 -23.51
C PRO A 148 25.07 37.70 -22.63
N ALA A 149 25.89 36.83 -22.03
CA ALA A 149 27.04 37.26 -21.24
C ALA A 149 28.01 38.04 -22.16
N VAL A 150 28.09 39.33 -21.97
CA VAL A 150 29.11 40.16 -22.65
C VAL A 150 30.40 40.01 -21.89
N ALA A 151 31.41 39.40 -22.51
CA ALA A 151 32.71 39.19 -21.91
C ALA A 151 33.31 40.56 -21.45
N GLY A 152 33.57 40.68 -20.14
CA GLY A 152 34.19 41.87 -19.54
C GLY A 152 33.23 42.95 -19.03
N ALA A 153 31.92 42.83 -19.21
CA ALA A 153 30.97 43.72 -18.55
C ALA A 153 30.56 43.14 -17.19
N PRO A 154 30.42 43.99 -16.12
CA PRO A 154 29.77 43.50 -14.90
C PRO A 154 28.38 42.99 -15.35
N THR A 155 28.04 41.78 -15.01
CA THR A 155 26.72 41.20 -15.28
C THR A 155 25.66 42.08 -14.60
N ALA A 156 25.24 43.12 -15.29
CA ALA A 156 24.02 43.82 -14.95
C ALA A 156 22.90 42.80 -15.15
N GLN A 157 22.46 42.19 -14.04
CA GLN A 157 21.35 41.24 -14.06
C GLN A 157 20.13 41.98 -14.61
N ALA A 158 19.70 41.61 -15.83
CA ALA A 158 18.46 42.16 -16.36
C ALA A 158 17.34 41.92 -15.33
N PRO A 159 16.43 42.87 -15.10
CA PRO A 159 15.34 42.73 -14.18
C PRO A 159 14.53 41.47 -14.57
N ARG A 160 14.52 40.48 -13.68
CA ARG A 160 13.73 39.26 -13.88
C ARG A 160 12.28 39.56 -13.55
N LEU A 161 11.35 39.14 -14.41
CA LEU A 161 9.93 39.18 -14.11
C LEU A 161 9.61 38.35 -12.87
N PRO A 162 8.73 38.81 -11.95
CA PRO A 162 8.36 38.06 -10.77
C PRO A 162 7.78 36.70 -11.14
N GLN A 163 8.07 35.67 -10.34
CA GLN A 163 7.48 34.36 -10.50
C GLN A 163 6.05 34.38 -9.96
N MET A 164 5.07 33.99 -10.79
CA MET A 164 3.68 33.96 -10.34
C MET A 164 3.42 32.73 -9.48
N ALA A 165 2.68 32.92 -8.38
CA ALA A 165 2.34 31.89 -7.43
C ALA A 165 0.84 31.87 -7.12
N ILE A 166 0.33 30.64 -6.93
CA ILE A 166 -1.01 30.36 -6.41
C ILE A 166 -0.84 29.61 -5.09
N LEU A 167 -1.56 30.01 -4.05
CA LEU A 167 -1.50 29.34 -2.74
C LEU A 167 -2.56 28.24 -2.63
N SER A 168 -2.28 27.18 -1.86
CA SER A 168 -3.33 26.31 -1.39
C SER A 168 -4.23 27.05 -0.39
N TYR A 169 -5.50 26.62 -0.29
CA TYR A 169 -6.46 27.24 0.64
C TYR A 169 -5.98 27.11 2.09
N GLU A 170 -5.48 25.95 2.45
CA GLU A 170 -5.02 25.62 3.79
C GLU A 170 -3.80 26.45 4.21
N TYR A 171 -2.86 26.66 3.29
CA TYR A 171 -1.68 27.51 3.53
C TYR A 171 -2.07 28.98 3.67
N TRP A 172 -2.97 29.47 2.79
CA TRP A 172 -3.49 30.83 2.87
C TRP A 172 -4.20 31.11 4.21
N GLN A 173 -5.04 30.17 4.70
CA GLN A 173 -5.70 30.29 5.99
C GLN A 173 -4.69 30.28 7.14
N ARG A 174 -3.75 29.32 7.11
CA ARG A 174 -2.78 29.13 8.20
C ARG A 174 -1.79 30.29 8.33
N ARG A 175 -1.26 30.79 7.23
CA ARG A 175 -0.19 31.79 7.23
C ARG A 175 -0.71 33.22 7.17
N PHE A 176 -1.76 33.47 6.42
CA PHE A 176 -2.27 34.82 6.13
C PHE A 176 -3.66 35.09 6.69
N GLY A 177 -4.17 34.20 7.55
CA GLY A 177 -5.47 34.36 8.21
C GLY A 177 -6.66 34.53 7.29
N GLY A 178 -6.55 34.11 6.02
CA GLY A 178 -7.61 34.28 5.02
C GLY A 178 -7.75 35.70 4.47
N SER A 179 -6.73 36.55 4.59
CA SER A 179 -6.76 37.95 4.11
C SER A 179 -6.84 38.00 2.59
N THR A 180 -7.79 38.76 2.05
CA THR A 180 -7.94 38.99 0.59
C THR A 180 -6.88 39.96 0.04
N ALA A 181 -6.21 40.73 0.89
CA ALA A 181 -5.14 41.64 0.52
C ALA A 181 -3.86 40.93 0.04
N ILE A 182 -3.84 39.59 0.09
CA ILE A 182 -2.70 38.78 -0.34
C ILE A 182 -2.44 38.82 -1.84
N LEU A 183 -3.44 39.14 -2.66
CA LEU A 183 -3.28 39.27 -4.11
C LEU A 183 -2.35 40.43 -4.46
N GLY A 184 -1.34 40.12 -5.31
CA GLY A 184 -0.29 41.08 -5.70
C GLY A 184 0.83 41.21 -4.65
N HIS A 185 0.71 40.56 -3.49
CA HIS A 185 1.75 40.59 -2.45
C HIS A 185 2.99 39.82 -2.90
N GLU A 186 4.16 40.39 -2.62
CA GLU A 186 5.45 39.73 -2.86
C GLU A 186 5.86 38.88 -1.66
N MET A 187 6.13 37.62 -1.91
CA MET A 187 6.62 36.73 -0.86
C MET A 187 8.12 36.96 -0.63
N PRO A 188 8.57 37.12 0.62
CA PRO A 188 9.98 37.19 0.95
C PRO A 188 10.69 35.84 0.65
N GLY A 189 11.95 35.90 0.21
CA GLY A 189 12.77 34.71 -0.03
C GLY A 189 12.58 34.02 -1.39
N GLY A 190 11.84 34.62 -2.30
CA GLY A 190 11.72 34.14 -3.69
C GLY A 190 13.03 34.21 -4.47
N ARG A 191 13.04 33.56 -5.66
CA ARG A 191 14.13 33.71 -6.64
C ARG A 191 14.32 35.18 -7.00
N GLN A 192 15.49 35.54 -7.54
CA GLN A 192 15.74 36.90 -8.08
C GLN A 192 14.58 37.34 -8.99
N GLY A 193 13.94 38.46 -8.66
CA GLY A 193 12.73 38.99 -9.34
C GLY A 193 11.46 38.93 -8.49
N GLY A 194 11.51 38.35 -7.27
CA GLY A 194 10.36 38.23 -6.38
C GLY A 194 9.39 37.11 -6.76
N THR A 195 8.44 36.81 -5.87
CA THR A 195 7.33 35.89 -6.11
C THR A 195 6.03 36.63 -5.85
N GLN A 196 5.18 36.78 -6.85
CA GLN A 196 3.91 37.50 -6.75
C GLN A 196 2.74 36.50 -6.64
N ILE A 197 1.89 36.66 -5.62
CA ILE A 197 0.70 35.84 -5.43
C ILE A 197 -0.42 36.35 -6.33
N VAL A 198 -0.92 35.51 -7.25
CA VAL A 198 -1.97 35.83 -8.20
C VAL A 198 -3.31 35.16 -7.91
N GLY A 199 -3.32 34.10 -7.06
CA GLY A 199 -4.53 33.37 -6.74
C GLY A 199 -4.40 32.49 -5.53
N VAL A 200 -5.56 31.98 -5.09
CA VAL A 200 -5.70 30.96 -4.03
C VAL A 200 -6.63 29.87 -4.53
N LEU A 201 -6.24 28.62 -4.39
CA LEU A 201 -7.05 27.45 -4.75
C LEU A 201 -8.27 27.33 -3.82
N ALA A 202 -9.32 26.67 -4.30
CA ALA A 202 -10.41 26.23 -3.45
C ALA A 202 -9.93 25.12 -2.49
N PRO A 203 -10.58 24.95 -1.31
CA PRO A 203 -10.16 23.97 -0.32
C PRO A 203 -10.19 22.53 -0.86
N GLY A 204 -9.24 21.71 -0.39
CA GLY A 204 -9.22 20.27 -0.65
C GLY A 204 -8.66 19.86 -2.02
N PHE A 205 -7.94 20.72 -2.74
CA PHE A 205 -7.22 20.31 -3.94
C PHE A 205 -5.94 19.54 -3.55
N GLU A 206 -5.86 18.29 -3.99
CA GLU A 206 -4.73 17.41 -3.76
C GLU A 206 -4.16 16.91 -5.09
N LEU A 207 -2.85 16.71 -5.13
CA LEU A 207 -2.13 16.17 -6.27
C LEU A 207 -1.92 14.67 -6.05
N LEU A 208 -2.68 13.84 -6.75
CA LEU A 208 -2.62 12.39 -6.59
C LEU A 208 -1.63 11.77 -7.57
N PHE A 209 -0.59 11.16 -7.02
CA PHE A 209 0.42 10.37 -7.72
C PHE A 209 0.65 9.04 -6.99
N PRO A 210 1.23 8.02 -7.66
CA PRO A 210 1.74 6.84 -6.98
C PRO A 210 2.77 7.22 -5.90
N PRO A 211 2.88 6.48 -4.79
CA PRO A 211 3.80 6.81 -3.70
C PRO A 211 5.27 6.83 -4.11
N ASP A 212 5.66 5.97 -5.05
CA ASP A 212 7.01 5.84 -5.60
C ASP A 212 7.39 6.98 -6.56
N ALA A 213 6.41 7.75 -7.05
CA ALA A 213 6.67 8.90 -7.93
C ALA A 213 7.48 10.02 -7.27
N GLY A 214 7.65 10.01 -5.94
CA GLY A 214 8.41 11.01 -5.19
C GLY A 214 7.79 12.41 -5.24
N MET A 215 6.48 12.51 -5.43
CA MET A 215 5.75 13.77 -5.59
C MET A 215 5.07 14.20 -4.28
N GLU A 216 5.13 15.48 -3.97
CA GLU A 216 4.38 16.06 -2.85
C GLU A 216 2.88 16.10 -3.19
N GLN A 217 2.06 15.47 -2.35
CA GLN A 217 0.62 15.34 -2.62
C GLN A 217 -0.18 16.61 -2.25
N LYS A 218 0.31 17.38 -1.28
CA LYS A 218 -0.35 18.60 -0.77
C LYS A 218 0.58 19.81 -0.86
N PRO A 219 0.94 20.27 -2.08
CA PRO A 219 1.74 21.47 -2.22
C PRO A 219 1.01 22.68 -1.65
N GLU A 220 1.76 23.52 -0.95
CA GLU A 220 1.25 24.74 -0.28
C GLU A 220 1.35 25.95 -1.21
N ILE A 221 2.40 25.97 -2.03
CA ILE A 221 2.64 27.04 -3.01
C ILE A 221 2.84 26.42 -4.39
N TRP A 222 2.12 26.94 -5.35
CA TRP A 222 2.16 26.50 -6.74
C TRP A 222 2.76 27.61 -7.59
N PHE A 223 3.80 27.31 -8.34
CA PHE A 223 4.49 28.23 -9.22
C PHE A 223 4.16 27.96 -10.68
N ALA A 224 4.01 29.01 -11.50
CA ALA A 224 3.99 28.86 -12.94
C ALA A 224 5.36 28.40 -13.45
N ALA A 225 5.43 27.22 -14.05
CA ALA A 225 6.67 26.67 -14.61
C ALA A 225 7.03 27.39 -15.91
N ARG A 226 8.24 27.93 -15.98
CA ARG A 226 8.81 28.56 -17.19
C ARG A 226 9.73 27.55 -17.88
N LEU A 227 9.17 26.76 -18.78
CA LEU A 227 9.87 25.65 -19.43
C LEU A 227 10.58 26.17 -20.70
N ALA A 228 11.91 26.29 -20.65
CA ALA A 228 12.72 26.56 -21.82
C ALA A 228 13.00 25.27 -22.61
N TYR A 229 12.97 25.38 -23.94
CA TYR A 229 13.42 24.30 -24.81
C TYR A 229 14.95 24.28 -24.86
N ASP A 230 15.55 23.28 -24.26
CA ASP A 230 17.00 23.10 -24.24
C ASP A 230 17.37 21.64 -24.55
N ASN A 231 17.95 21.42 -25.73
CA ASN A 231 18.43 20.11 -26.15
C ASN A 231 19.64 19.62 -25.34
N ALA A 232 20.50 20.50 -24.87
CA ALA A 232 21.62 20.15 -24.02
C ALA A 232 21.15 19.72 -22.63
N GLY A 233 20.06 20.29 -22.13
CA GLY A 233 19.46 20.00 -20.84
C GLY A 233 18.56 18.78 -20.76
N ARG A 234 18.49 17.91 -21.80
CA ARG A 234 17.66 16.69 -21.79
C ARG A 234 18.00 15.67 -20.67
N ASN A 235 19.15 15.82 -20.04
CA ASN A 235 19.50 15.05 -18.85
C ASN A 235 18.85 15.57 -17.56
N GLY A 236 18.40 16.81 -17.55
CA GLY A 236 17.69 17.45 -16.44
C GLY A 236 16.21 17.03 -16.42
N VAL A 237 15.94 15.86 -15.88
CA VAL A 237 14.59 15.26 -15.83
C VAL A 237 13.95 15.48 -14.47
N SER A 238 12.74 16.05 -14.47
CA SER A 238 12.02 16.32 -13.22
C SER A 238 10.50 16.39 -13.39
N LEU A 239 10.01 16.42 -14.63
CA LEU A 239 8.62 16.66 -14.92
C LEU A 239 7.81 15.35 -14.94
N ARG A 240 6.66 15.37 -14.30
CA ARG A 240 5.60 14.39 -14.47
C ARG A 240 4.51 14.97 -15.35
N VAL A 241 4.02 14.20 -16.31
CA VAL A 241 3.14 14.70 -17.37
C VAL A 241 1.76 14.08 -17.26
N ILE A 242 0.74 14.92 -17.27
CA ILE A 242 -0.68 14.53 -17.24
C ILE A 242 -1.35 15.12 -18.48
N GLY A 243 -2.17 14.31 -19.15
CA GLY A 243 -2.98 14.76 -20.27
C GLY A 243 -4.44 14.42 -20.10
N ARG A 244 -5.33 15.23 -20.70
CA ARG A 244 -6.74 14.88 -20.87
C ARG A 244 -6.99 14.58 -22.33
N LEU A 245 -7.38 13.34 -22.64
CA LEU A 245 -7.74 12.94 -24.00
C LEU A 245 -8.92 13.76 -24.50
N LYS A 246 -8.93 14.15 -25.80
CA LYS A 246 -10.09 14.77 -26.43
C LYS A 246 -11.27 13.83 -26.48
N ASP A 247 -12.47 14.42 -26.57
CA ASP A 247 -13.70 13.63 -26.77
C ASP A 247 -13.60 12.77 -28.03
N GLY A 248 -13.93 11.49 -27.88
CA GLY A 248 -13.87 10.52 -28.97
C GLY A 248 -12.48 10.01 -29.34
N VAL A 249 -11.42 10.46 -28.66
CA VAL A 249 -10.07 9.91 -28.82
C VAL A 249 -9.89 8.71 -27.90
N THR A 250 -9.64 7.54 -28.48
CA THR A 250 -9.31 6.33 -27.72
C THR A 250 -7.85 6.35 -27.22
N LEU A 251 -7.57 5.63 -26.14
CA LEU A 251 -6.22 5.50 -25.60
C LEU A 251 -5.24 4.96 -26.64
N ASP A 252 -5.63 3.96 -27.44
CA ASP A 252 -4.78 3.35 -28.50
C ASP A 252 -4.43 4.34 -29.61
N ARG A 253 -5.39 5.20 -29.98
CA ARG A 253 -5.14 6.25 -30.97
C ARG A 253 -4.18 7.31 -30.44
N ALA A 254 -4.34 7.72 -29.19
CA ALA A 254 -3.43 8.64 -28.54
C ALA A 254 -2.03 8.01 -28.37
N GLN A 255 -1.97 6.73 -27.95
CA GLN A 255 -0.71 5.99 -27.85
C GLN A 255 0.03 5.93 -29.19
N SER A 256 -0.67 5.65 -30.29
CA SER A 256 -0.07 5.63 -31.63
C SER A 256 0.50 7.00 -32.03
N ALA A 257 -0.10 8.09 -31.59
CA ALA A 257 0.44 9.44 -31.83
C ALA A 257 1.71 9.69 -31.00
N VAL A 258 1.68 9.30 -29.74
CA VAL A 258 2.82 9.43 -28.81
C VAL A 258 3.98 8.52 -29.24
N ASP A 259 3.70 7.32 -29.76
CA ASP A 259 4.71 6.39 -30.30
C ASP A 259 5.48 7.00 -31.49
N ARG A 260 4.80 7.77 -32.34
CA ARG A 260 5.46 8.49 -33.44
C ARG A 260 6.42 9.56 -32.90
N VAL A 261 6.01 10.32 -31.88
CA VAL A 261 6.89 11.31 -31.23
C VAL A 261 8.12 10.60 -30.63
N ALA A 262 7.90 9.54 -29.87
CA ALA A 262 8.98 8.77 -29.27
C ALA A 262 9.93 8.15 -30.34
N ALA A 263 9.40 7.72 -31.48
CA ALA A 263 10.19 7.21 -32.59
C ALA A 263 11.03 8.32 -33.26
N GLU A 264 10.46 9.51 -33.45
CA GLU A 264 11.18 10.67 -33.99
C GLU A 264 12.28 11.15 -33.03
N LEU A 265 11.99 11.20 -31.72
CA LEU A 265 12.99 11.53 -30.71
C LEU A 265 14.15 10.52 -30.71
N ARG A 266 13.87 9.22 -30.80
CA ARG A 266 14.94 8.21 -30.93
C ARG A 266 15.77 8.39 -32.21
N LYS A 267 15.15 8.75 -33.33
CA LYS A 267 15.86 9.01 -34.60
C LYS A 267 16.80 10.22 -34.50
N ASN A 268 16.37 11.26 -33.80
CA ASN A 268 17.11 12.52 -33.71
C ASN A 268 18.16 12.55 -32.59
N PHE A 269 18.00 11.73 -31.54
CA PHE A 269 18.87 11.73 -30.36
C PHE A 269 19.40 10.33 -30.08
N ILE A 270 20.68 10.10 -30.38
CA ILE A 270 21.37 8.80 -30.16
C ILE A 270 21.22 8.29 -28.71
N ILE A 271 21.13 9.20 -27.74
CA ILE A 271 20.93 8.88 -26.31
C ILE A 271 19.58 8.22 -26.08
N LEU A 272 18.53 8.72 -26.71
CA LEU A 272 17.17 8.20 -26.60
C LEU A 272 17.03 6.89 -27.39
N GLU A 273 17.70 6.77 -28.55
CA GLU A 273 17.76 5.51 -29.30
C GLU A 273 18.41 4.38 -28.49
N THR A 274 19.61 4.65 -27.97
CA THR A 274 20.40 3.66 -27.22
C THR A 274 19.78 3.28 -25.88
N SER A 275 18.99 4.18 -25.24
CA SER A 275 18.22 3.86 -24.05
C SER A 275 16.93 3.09 -24.35
N GLY A 276 16.47 3.08 -25.60
CA GLY A 276 15.16 2.56 -25.95
C GLY A 276 14.04 3.41 -25.36
N PHE A 277 14.17 4.73 -25.46
CA PHE A 277 13.19 5.69 -24.96
C PHE A 277 11.81 5.41 -25.56
N TYR A 278 10.82 5.32 -24.70
CA TYR A 278 9.43 5.04 -25.05
C TYR A 278 8.53 5.88 -24.16
N ILE A 279 7.39 6.31 -24.68
CA ILE A 279 6.38 7.04 -23.90
C ILE A 279 5.13 6.21 -23.86
N ARG A 280 4.68 5.88 -22.65
CA ARG A 280 3.50 5.08 -22.35
C ARG A 280 2.40 5.97 -21.83
N LEU A 281 1.20 5.82 -22.36
CA LEU A 281 0.00 6.46 -21.81
C LEU A 281 -0.74 5.47 -20.94
N GLU A 282 -1.01 5.85 -19.70
CA GLU A 282 -1.82 5.05 -18.78
C GLU A 282 -2.96 5.86 -18.17
N PRO A 283 -4.16 5.27 -18.05
CA PRO A 283 -5.25 5.91 -17.32
C PRO A 283 -4.77 6.28 -15.90
N MET A 284 -4.93 7.55 -15.54
CA MET A 284 -4.39 8.11 -14.30
C MET A 284 -4.85 7.33 -13.07
N HIS A 285 -6.14 6.99 -13.00
CA HIS A 285 -6.69 6.22 -11.88
C HIS A 285 -6.05 4.83 -11.75
N ARG A 286 -5.87 4.14 -12.88
CA ARG A 286 -5.27 2.79 -12.91
C ARG A 286 -3.84 2.81 -12.39
N HIS A 287 -3.05 3.77 -12.83
CA HIS A 287 -1.64 3.90 -12.45
C HIS A 287 -1.46 4.23 -10.96
N ILE A 288 -2.27 5.17 -10.41
CA ILE A 288 -2.22 5.54 -8.99
C ILE A 288 -2.49 4.33 -8.06
N VAL A 289 -3.34 3.40 -8.49
CA VAL A 289 -3.75 2.26 -7.63
C VAL A 289 -3.03 0.96 -7.98
N GLU A 290 -2.14 0.94 -8.96
CA GLU A 290 -1.50 -0.27 -9.50
C GLU A 290 -0.82 -1.10 -8.41
N GLU A 291 -0.03 -0.48 -7.55
CA GLU A 291 0.70 -1.16 -6.46
C GLU A 291 -0.20 -1.71 -5.36
N VAL A 292 -1.26 -0.96 -5.00
CA VAL A 292 -2.14 -1.34 -3.88
C VAL A 292 -3.30 -2.26 -4.31
N ARG A 293 -3.58 -2.34 -5.62
CA ARG A 293 -4.70 -3.11 -6.17
C ARG A 293 -4.64 -4.60 -5.83
N PRO A 294 -3.51 -5.33 -5.96
CA PRO A 294 -3.45 -6.74 -5.60
C PRO A 294 -3.79 -6.98 -4.14
N ALA A 295 -3.27 -6.15 -3.23
CA ALA A 295 -3.53 -6.25 -1.81
C ALA A 295 -5.01 -6.02 -1.47
N LEU A 296 -5.63 -4.98 -2.05
CA LEU A 296 -7.04 -4.68 -1.84
C LEU A 296 -7.97 -5.76 -2.41
N LEU A 297 -7.62 -6.35 -3.57
CA LEU A 297 -8.37 -7.49 -4.12
C LEU A 297 -8.25 -8.74 -3.25
N ALA A 298 -7.06 -9.04 -2.74
CA ALA A 298 -6.85 -10.15 -1.80
C ALA A 298 -7.64 -9.95 -0.50
N LEU A 299 -7.62 -8.75 0.08
CA LEU A 299 -8.42 -8.38 1.26
C LEU A 299 -9.92 -8.48 0.98
N MET A 300 -10.39 -8.03 -0.19
CA MET A 300 -11.79 -8.17 -0.58
C MET A 300 -12.19 -9.64 -0.69
N GLY A 301 -11.35 -10.49 -1.31
CA GLY A 301 -11.55 -11.93 -1.34
C GLY A 301 -11.63 -12.55 0.05
N ALA A 302 -10.72 -12.13 0.94
CA ALA A 302 -10.69 -12.61 2.32
C ALA A 302 -11.97 -12.28 3.09
N VAL A 303 -12.49 -11.06 2.98
CA VAL A 303 -13.73 -10.67 3.67
C VAL A 303 -14.98 -11.27 3.04
N ILE A 304 -14.99 -11.56 1.73
CA ILE A 304 -16.05 -12.34 1.09
C ILE A 304 -16.07 -13.76 1.65
N PHE A 305 -14.92 -14.41 1.80
CA PHE A 305 -14.83 -15.74 2.42
C PHE A 305 -15.30 -15.69 3.87
N LEU A 306 -14.89 -14.68 4.64
CA LEU A 306 -15.35 -14.49 6.01
C LEU A 306 -16.88 -14.33 6.11
N LEU A 307 -17.47 -13.57 5.19
CA LEU A 307 -18.93 -13.41 5.11
C LEU A 307 -19.62 -14.74 4.77
N LEU A 308 -19.08 -15.52 3.83
CA LEU A 308 -19.60 -16.84 3.49
C LEU A 308 -19.52 -17.83 4.65
N ILE A 309 -18.41 -17.82 5.41
CA ILE A 309 -18.23 -18.60 6.64
C ILE A 309 -19.27 -18.19 7.69
N ALA A 310 -19.47 -16.89 7.89
CA ALA A 310 -20.49 -16.38 8.79
C ALA A 310 -21.91 -16.83 8.39
N CYS A 311 -22.23 -16.76 7.08
CA CYS A 311 -23.49 -17.26 6.55
C CYS A 311 -23.67 -18.78 6.74
N ALA A 312 -22.60 -19.56 6.51
CA ALA A 312 -22.58 -21.02 6.72
C ALA A 312 -22.87 -21.38 8.18
N ASN A 313 -22.23 -20.68 9.13
CA ASN A 313 -22.44 -20.85 10.56
C ASN A 313 -23.89 -20.56 10.97
N VAL A 314 -24.43 -19.43 10.52
CA VAL A 314 -25.83 -19.08 10.82
C VAL A 314 -26.81 -20.07 10.17
N ALA A 315 -26.52 -20.52 8.92
CA ALA A 315 -27.31 -21.57 8.27
C ALA A 315 -27.31 -22.87 9.10
N ASN A 316 -26.17 -23.31 9.59
CA ASN A 316 -26.06 -24.45 10.49
C ASN A 316 -26.87 -24.28 11.78
N LEU A 317 -26.76 -23.12 12.43
CA LEU A 317 -27.54 -22.83 13.64
C LEU A 317 -29.06 -22.80 13.35
N MET A 318 -29.48 -22.25 12.23
CA MET A 318 -30.90 -22.25 11.80
C MET A 318 -31.42 -23.65 11.45
N LEU A 319 -30.59 -24.50 10.81
CA LEU A 319 -30.93 -25.89 10.50
C LEU A 319 -31.11 -26.74 11.77
N VAL A 320 -30.21 -26.52 12.75
CA VAL A 320 -30.34 -27.16 14.08
C VAL A 320 -31.64 -26.77 14.75
N ARG A 321 -31.98 -25.50 14.74
CA ARG A 321 -33.21 -24.98 15.32
C ARG A 321 -34.46 -25.49 14.61
N ALA A 322 -34.42 -25.57 13.26
CA ALA A 322 -35.51 -26.11 12.47
C ALA A 322 -35.77 -27.59 12.80
N SER A 323 -34.69 -28.39 13.03
CA SER A 323 -34.84 -29.80 13.43
C SER A 323 -35.46 -29.97 14.82
N LEU A 324 -35.15 -29.11 15.78
CA LEU A 324 -35.76 -29.10 17.11
C LEU A 324 -37.29 -28.75 17.06
N ARG A 325 -37.71 -28.01 16.07
CA ARG A 325 -39.13 -27.59 15.87
C ARG A 325 -39.89 -28.43 14.85
N ALA A 326 -39.27 -29.54 14.39
CA ALA A 326 -39.85 -30.35 13.33
C ALA A 326 -41.25 -30.87 13.70
N ARG A 327 -41.49 -31.31 14.96
CA ARG A 327 -42.83 -31.74 15.44
C ARG A 327 -43.84 -30.59 15.43
N GLU A 328 -43.47 -29.38 15.86
CA GLU A 328 -44.31 -28.18 15.83
C GLU A 328 -44.73 -27.81 14.39
N LEU A 329 -43.74 -27.84 13.46
CA LEU A 329 -44.01 -27.56 12.05
C LEU A 329 -44.89 -28.63 11.40
N ALA A 330 -44.69 -29.91 11.74
CA ALA A 330 -45.54 -30.99 11.22
C ALA A 330 -46.99 -30.87 11.69
N VAL A 331 -47.24 -30.53 12.97
CA VAL A 331 -48.60 -30.29 13.50
C VAL A 331 -49.25 -29.08 12.77
N ARG A 332 -48.54 -28.02 12.55
CA ARG A 332 -49.04 -26.83 11.80
C ARG A 332 -49.40 -27.15 10.34
N THR A 333 -48.58 -28.00 9.69
CA THR A 333 -48.90 -28.48 8.32
C THR A 333 -50.10 -29.40 8.31
N ALA A 334 -50.23 -30.30 9.30
CA ALA A 334 -51.40 -31.17 9.44
C ALA A 334 -52.69 -30.39 9.69
N LEU A 335 -52.62 -29.23 10.37
CA LEU A 335 -53.74 -28.30 10.60
C LEU A 335 -54.04 -27.35 9.41
N GLY A 336 -53.43 -27.61 8.21
CA GLY A 336 -53.71 -26.85 6.99
C GLY A 336 -52.80 -25.62 6.77
N GLY A 337 -51.69 -25.48 7.50
CA GLY A 337 -50.74 -24.42 7.26
C GLY A 337 -50.03 -24.54 5.89
N SER A 338 -50.16 -23.55 4.99
CA SER A 338 -49.51 -23.59 3.69
C SER A 338 -47.99 -23.55 3.85
N TRP A 339 -47.25 -24.30 3.03
CA TRP A 339 -45.78 -24.34 3.00
C TRP A 339 -45.17 -22.95 2.80
N TRP A 340 -45.79 -22.11 1.98
CA TRP A 340 -45.36 -20.74 1.72
C TRP A 340 -45.37 -19.86 2.98
N ARG A 341 -46.35 -20.06 3.86
CA ARG A 341 -46.46 -19.35 5.12
C ARG A 341 -45.36 -19.73 6.08
N LEU A 342 -45.01 -21.02 6.14
CA LEU A 342 -43.89 -21.51 6.97
C LEU A 342 -42.52 -21.01 6.45
N ALA A 343 -42.32 -21.07 5.12
CA ALA A 343 -41.11 -20.54 4.47
C ALA A 343 -40.94 -19.02 4.71
N ARG A 344 -42.03 -18.26 4.57
CA ARG A 344 -42.01 -16.80 4.82
C ARG A 344 -41.72 -16.46 6.28
N GLN A 345 -42.21 -17.25 7.21
CA GLN A 345 -41.93 -17.08 8.64
C GLN A 345 -40.48 -17.33 8.96
N THR A 346 -39.87 -18.39 8.43
CA THR A 346 -38.41 -18.68 8.59
C THR A 346 -37.57 -17.59 7.95
N MET A 347 -37.99 -17.07 6.79
CA MET A 347 -37.31 -15.96 6.15
C MET A 347 -37.41 -14.66 6.95
N ALA A 348 -38.55 -14.40 7.61
CA ALA A 348 -38.68 -13.25 8.51
C ALA A 348 -37.73 -13.35 9.73
N GLU A 349 -37.53 -14.56 10.30
CA GLU A 349 -36.50 -14.78 11.35
C GLU A 349 -35.11 -14.51 10.82
N ALA A 350 -34.77 -14.98 9.61
CA ALA A 350 -33.48 -14.77 8.96
C ALA A 350 -33.22 -13.26 8.70
N LEU A 351 -34.21 -12.54 8.18
CA LEU A 351 -34.11 -11.09 7.92
C LEU A 351 -33.91 -10.26 9.20
N LEU A 352 -34.60 -10.61 10.29
CA LEU A 352 -34.40 -9.93 11.57
C LEU A 352 -33.00 -10.16 12.14
N LEU A 353 -32.46 -11.39 12.03
CA LEU A 353 -31.09 -11.69 12.41
C LEU A 353 -30.09 -10.94 11.54
N ALA A 354 -30.31 -10.89 10.22
CA ALA A 354 -29.47 -10.15 9.29
C ALA A 354 -29.49 -8.64 9.58
N LEU A 355 -30.67 -8.07 9.88
CA LEU A 355 -30.80 -6.67 10.26
C LEU A 355 -30.05 -6.35 11.58
N ALA A 356 -30.24 -7.19 12.61
CA ALA A 356 -29.53 -7.02 13.89
C ALA A 356 -28.02 -7.12 13.69
N GLY A 357 -27.58 -8.12 12.91
CA GLY A 357 -26.17 -8.31 12.53
C GLY A 357 -25.63 -7.16 11.70
N ALA A 358 -26.40 -6.63 10.74
CA ALA A 358 -25.98 -5.49 9.92
C ALA A 358 -25.82 -4.20 10.74
N LEU A 359 -26.73 -3.92 11.68
CA LEU A 359 -26.60 -2.76 12.56
C LEU A 359 -25.37 -2.88 13.48
N GLY A 360 -25.15 -4.04 14.08
CA GLY A 360 -23.93 -4.31 14.82
C GLY A 360 -22.66 -4.26 13.94
N GLY A 361 -22.75 -4.79 12.72
CA GLY A 361 -21.70 -4.77 11.70
C GLY A 361 -21.33 -3.37 11.25
N LEU A 362 -22.29 -2.48 11.06
CA LEU A 362 -22.02 -1.06 10.74
C LEU A 362 -21.25 -0.36 11.88
N GLY A 363 -21.62 -0.67 13.14
CA GLY A 363 -20.87 -0.18 14.31
C GLY A 363 -19.42 -0.67 14.33
N LEU A 364 -19.22 -1.98 14.04
CA LEU A 364 -17.87 -2.57 13.93
C LEU A 364 -17.11 -1.99 12.72
N ALA A 365 -17.77 -1.76 11.60
CA ALA A 365 -17.15 -1.13 10.43
C ALA A 365 -16.70 0.30 10.71
N TRP A 366 -17.52 1.08 11.42
CA TRP A 366 -17.18 2.44 11.83
C TRP A 366 -15.93 2.45 12.72
N LEU A 367 -15.90 1.59 13.74
CA LEU A 367 -14.73 1.42 14.61
C LEU A 367 -13.51 0.96 13.80
N GLY A 368 -13.69 -0.07 12.96
CA GLY A 368 -12.63 -0.61 12.12
C GLY A 368 -12.04 0.44 11.16
N ILE A 369 -12.85 1.29 10.53
CA ILE A 369 -12.37 2.38 9.66
C ILE A 369 -11.58 3.41 10.48
N HIS A 370 -12.00 3.71 11.71
CA HIS A 370 -11.27 4.62 12.57
C HIS A 370 -9.86 4.11 12.89
N GLU A 371 -9.76 2.86 13.32
CA GLU A 371 -8.47 2.20 13.60
C GLU A 371 -7.61 2.01 12.33
N LEU A 372 -8.24 1.66 11.21
CA LEU A 372 -7.55 1.53 9.92
C LEU A 372 -6.84 2.81 9.49
N ARG A 373 -7.44 3.99 9.72
CA ARG A 373 -6.81 5.28 9.41
C ARG A 373 -5.54 5.55 10.23
N VAL A 374 -5.48 5.01 11.45
CA VAL A 374 -4.31 5.17 12.33
C VAL A 374 -3.19 4.20 11.95
N ILE A 375 -3.54 2.98 11.54
CA ILE A 375 -2.57 1.88 11.27
C ILE A 375 -2.14 1.85 9.80
N ALA A 376 -2.95 2.42 8.90
CA ALA A 376 -2.69 2.36 7.46
C ALA A 376 -1.36 3.05 7.10
N PRO A 377 -0.59 2.47 6.16
CA PRO A 377 0.63 3.07 5.69
C PRO A 377 0.35 4.40 4.98
N ALA A 378 1.25 5.37 5.11
CA ALA A 378 1.16 6.67 4.42
C ALA A 378 1.14 6.51 2.88
N SER A 379 1.63 5.37 2.37
CA SER A 379 1.58 5.02 0.94
C SER A 379 0.19 4.65 0.42
N LEU A 380 -0.83 4.47 1.30
CA LEU A 380 -2.18 4.16 0.84
C LEU A 380 -2.83 5.42 0.25
N PRO A 381 -3.16 5.44 -1.07
CA PRO A 381 -3.76 6.61 -1.69
C PRO A 381 -5.12 6.94 -1.08
N ARG A 382 -5.44 8.24 -0.96
CA ARG A 382 -6.78 8.74 -0.58
C ARG A 382 -7.27 8.29 0.80
N LEU A 383 -6.36 8.10 1.75
CA LEU A 383 -6.66 7.65 3.11
C LEU A 383 -7.74 8.53 3.79
N ASP A 384 -7.65 9.86 3.62
CA ASP A 384 -8.60 10.83 4.19
C ASP A 384 -10.03 10.70 3.61
N SER A 385 -10.18 10.08 2.45
CA SER A 385 -11.47 9.89 1.76
C SER A 385 -12.23 8.62 2.19
N ILE A 386 -11.62 7.74 3.00
CA ILE A 386 -12.25 6.50 3.48
C ILE A 386 -13.34 6.86 4.49
N ARG A 387 -14.60 6.62 4.13
CA ARG A 387 -15.78 6.89 4.97
C ARG A 387 -16.94 5.97 4.60
N ILE A 388 -17.89 5.84 5.52
CA ILE A 388 -19.14 5.15 5.22
C ILE A 388 -20.02 6.12 4.42
N ASP A 389 -20.12 5.89 3.12
CA ASP A 389 -20.93 6.66 2.18
C ASP A 389 -22.20 5.88 1.76
N PRO A 390 -23.13 6.48 0.98
CA PRO A 390 -24.33 5.78 0.55
C PRO A 390 -24.08 4.47 -0.21
N LEU A 391 -23.00 4.37 -0.98
CA LEU A 391 -22.64 3.15 -1.71
C LEU A 391 -22.20 2.04 -0.75
N VAL A 392 -21.43 2.39 0.29
CA VAL A 392 -21.04 1.48 1.36
C VAL A 392 -22.26 0.99 2.15
N LEU A 393 -23.22 1.86 2.44
CA LEU A 393 -24.48 1.48 3.08
C LEU A 393 -25.30 0.53 2.18
N ALA A 394 -25.36 0.81 0.89
CA ALA A 394 -26.03 -0.05 -0.09
C ALA A 394 -25.37 -1.44 -0.17
N PHE A 395 -24.02 -1.48 -0.14
CA PHE A 395 -23.26 -2.73 -0.06
C PHE A 395 -23.59 -3.52 1.22
N ALA A 396 -23.58 -2.87 2.39
CA ALA A 396 -23.91 -3.52 3.66
C ALA A 396 -25.34 -4.07 3.67
N ALA A 397 -26.30 -3.32 3.13
CA ALA A 397 -27.69 -3.78 2.96
C ALA A 397 -27.80 -4.97 1.99
N ALA A 398 -27.08 -4.91 0.86
CA ALA A 398 -27.03 -6.02 -0.11
C ALA A 398 -26.40 -7.28 0.51
N ALA A 399 -25.29 -7.13 1.25
CA ALA A 399 -24.64 -8.23 1.96
C ALA A 399 -25.57 -8.86 3.01
N ALA A 400 -26.30 -8.03 3.77
CA ALA A 400 -27.28 -8.52 4.74
C ALA A 400 -28.45 -9.27 4.07
N MET A 401 -28.97 -8.77 2.96
CA MET A 401 -30.04 -9.44 2.20
C MET A 401 -29.55 -10.75 1.56
N ALA A 402 -28.38 -10.73 0.93
CA ALA A 402 -27.75 -11.92 0.36
C ALA A 402 -27.49 -12.98 1.45
N GLY A 403 -26.95 -12.55 2.59
CA GLY A 403 -26.78 -13.41 3.77
C GLY A 403 -28.10 -14.01 4.21
N ALA A 404 -29.14 -13.21 4.46
CA ALA A 404 -30.45 -13.69 4.85
C ALA A 404 -31.04 -14.72 3.86
N ALA A 405 -30.85 -14.50 2.56
CA ALA A 405 -31.25 -15.46 1.54
C ALA A 405 -30.43 -16.75 1.65
N LEU A 406 -29.12 -16.68 1.77
CA LEU A 406 -28.22 -17.84 1.84
C LEU A 406 -28.52 -18.72 3.06
N PHE A 407 -28.56 -18.13 4.27
CA PHE A 407 -28.79 -18.93 5.48
C PHE A 407 -30.27 -19.17 5.82
N GLY A 408 -31.21 -18.39 5.23
CA GLY A 408 -32.63 -18.56 5.41
C GLY A 408 -33.29 -19.55 4.43
N MET A 409 -32.74 -19.68 3.20
CA MET A 409 -33.35 -20.46 2.14
C MET A 409 -33.36 -21.98 2.40
N ALA A 410 -32.25 -22.54 2.88
CA ALA A 410 -32.14 -23.97 3.14
C ALA A 410 -33.10 -24.45 4.25
N PRO A 411 -33.24 -23.78 5.43
CA PRO A 411 -34.28 -24.10 6.41
C PRO A 411 -35.69 -23.85 5.90
N ALA A 412 -35.90 -22.77 5.10
CA ALA A 412 -37.22 -22.45 4.54
C ALA A 412 -37.72 -23.54 3.58
N LEU A 413 -36.86 -24.02 2.67
CA LEU A 413 -37.20 -25.10 1.74
C LEU A 413 -37.50 -26.44 2.48
N ARG A 414 -36.82 -26.69 3.59
CA ARG A 414 -37.09 -27.88 4.43
C ARG A 414 -38.40 -27.75 5.21
N ALA A 415 -38.67 -26.59 5.78
CA ALA A 415 -39.94 -26.32 6.43
C ALA A 415 -41.12 -26.41 5.46
N ALA A 416 -40.85 -26.18 4.16
CA ALA A 416 -41.83 -26.24 3.08
C ALA A 416 -42.20 -27.65 2.63
N ARG A 417 -41.36 -28.66 2.85
CA ARG A 417 -41.58 -30.06 2.43
C ARG A 417 -41.42 -31.02 3.65
N PRO A 418 -42.33 -30.98 4.63
CA PRO A 418 -42.31 -31.93 5.69
C PRO A 418 -42.76 -33.29 5.16
N ASP A 419 -41.89 -34.29 5.23
CA ASP A 419 -42.26 -35.66 4.85
C ASP A 419 -43.08 -36.29 5.98
N LEU A 420 -44.41 -35.98 5.94
CA LEU A 420 -45.40 -36.45 6.96
C LEU A 420 -45.38 -37.98 7.09
N ALA A 421 -45.21 -38.68 5.96
CA ALA A 421 -45.22 -40.16 5.96
C ALA A 421 -44.03 -40.74 6.73
N ASN A 422 -42.84 -40.11 6.61
CA ASN A 422 -41.65 -40.52 7.34
C ASN A 422 -41.66 -40.05 8.81
N LEU A 423 -42.28 -38.88 9.10
CA LEU A 423 -42.41 -38.39 10.50
C LEU A 423 -43.40 -39.23 11.33
N LEU A 424 -44.46 -39.73 10.72
CA LEU A 424 -45.46 -40.60 11.36
C LEU A 424 -44.97 -42.07 11.46
N ARG A 425 -44.09 -42.50 10.55
CA ARG A 425 -43.45 -43.83 10.57
C ARG A 425 -42.18 -43.88 11.45
N ALA A 426 -41.65 -42.74 11.84
CA ALA A 426 -40.39 -42.63 12.64
C ALA A 426 -40.52 -43.00 14.11
N SER A 427 -41.63 -43.68 14.48
CA SER A 427 -41.64 -44.45 15.74
C SER A 427 -40.83 -45.77 15.66
N GLY A 428 -40.17 -46.04 14.53
CA GLY A 428 -39.28 -47.22 14.34
C GLY A 428 -37.98 -46.81 13.63
N ARG A 429 -36.90 -46.90 14.32
CA ARG A 429 -35.51 -47.09 13.90
C ARG A 429 -35.15 -46.75 12.43
N THR A 430 -34.29 -45.73 12.22
CA THR A 430 -33.38 -45.47 11.07
C THR A 430 -33.80 -44.64 9.87
N ALA A 431 -35.01 -44.08 9.76
CA ALA A 431 -35.45 -43.36 8.58
C ALA A 431 -35.36 -41.84 8.78
N GLY A 432 -34.27 -41.19 8.48
CA GLY A 432 -34.12 -39.73 8.47
C GLY A 432 -32.70 -39.18 8.36
N LEU A 433 -31.68 -40.04 8.32
CA LEU A 433 -30.28 -39.64 8.43
C LEU A 433 -29.56 -39.31 7.10
N GLY A 434 -30.14 -39.64 5.93
CA GLY A 434 -29.40 -39.53 4.65
C GLY A 434 -29.19 -38.10 4.16
N GLY A 435 -30.25 -37.33 3.94
CA GLY A 435 -30.18 -36.04 3.26
C GLY A 435 -29.81 -34.86 4.15
N ALA A 436 -30.25 -34.87 5.42
CA ALA A 436 -29.99 -33.77 6.35
C ALA A 436 -28.54 -33.74 6.84
N GLY A 437 -27.96 -34.94 7.03
CA GLY A 437 -26.56 -35.10 7.44
C GLY A 437 -25.60 -34.67 6.34
N LEU A 438 -25.89 -35.06 5.09
CA LEU A 438 -25.01 -34.71 3.95
C LEU A 438 -24.92 -33.22 3.72
N LEU A 439 -26.03 -32.48 3.72
CA LEU A 439 -25.99 -31.03 3.54
C LEU A 439 -25.22 -30.32 4.65
N ARG A 440 -25.46 -30.70 5.90
CA ARG A 440 -24.78 -30.14 7.07
C ARG A 440 -23.29 -30.41 7.04
N ASN A 441 -22.89 -31.66 6.75
CA ASN A 441 -21.48 -32.02 6.62
C ASN A 441 -20.83 -31.25 5.45
N GLY A 442 -21.52 -31.08 4.30
CA GLY A 442 -21.07 -30.31 3.16
C GLY A 442 -20.83 -28.81 3.48
N VAL A 443 -21.72 -28.20 4.27
CA VAL A 443 -21.54 -26.83 4.75
C VAL A 443 -20.31 -26.70 5.64
N VAL A 444 -20.08 -27.65 6.56
CA VAL A 444 -18.87 -27.66 7.43
C VAL A 444 -17.61 -27.84 6.60
N ILE A 445 -17.62 -28.77 5.63
CA ILE A 445 -16.47 -29.00 4.74
C ILE A 445 -16.14 -27.72 3.96
N ALA A 446 -17.15 -27.03 3.41
CA ALA A 446 -16.97 -25.76 2.70
C ALA A 446 -16.44 -24.65 3.62
N GLU A 447 -16.98 -24.55 4.85
CA GLU A 447 -16.54 -23.60 5.87
C GLU A 447 -15.08 -23.83 6.26
N VAL A 448 -14.69 -25.09 6.51
CA VAL A 448 -13.31 -25.48 6.79
C VAL A 448 -12.41 -25.15 5.61
N ALA A 449 -12.83 -25.44 4.37
CA ALA A 449 -12.06 -25.15 3.17
C ALA A 449 -11.79 -23.64 2.99
N LEU A 450 -12.83 -22.81 3.14
CA LEU A 450 -12.69 -21.34 3.04
C LEU A 450 -11.78 -20.78 4.16
N SER A 451 -11.97 -21.26 5.40
CA SER A 451 -11.14 -20.84 6.54
C SER A 451 -9.69 -21.28 6.36
N PHE A 452 -9.47 -22.48 5.80
CA PHE A 452 -8.14 -22.99 5.53
C PHE A 452 -7.41 -22.18 4.44
N VAL A 453 -8.11 -21.74 3.37
CA VAL A 453 -7.54 -20.85 2.36
C VAL A 453 -7.08 -19.53 2.98
N LEU A 454 -7.89 -18.94 3.88
CA LEU A 454 -7.51 -17.71 4.60
C LEU A 454 -6.30 -17.95 5.51
N LEU A 455 -6.24 -19.09 6.15
CA LEU A 455 -5.13 -19.46 7.02
C LEU A 455 -3.82 -19.64 6.22
N ILE A 456 -3.88 -20.26 5.03
CA ILE A 456 -2.74 -20.35 4.11
C ILE A 456 -2.28 -18.95 3.68
N GLY A 457 -3.19 -18.08 3.24
CA GLY A 457 -2.85 -16.71 2.87
C GLY A 457 -2.15 -15.95 4.00
N SER A 458 -2.68 -16.06 5.22
CA SER A 458 -2.06 -15.49 6.43
C SER A 458 -0.69 -16.08 6.72
N GLY A 459 -0.54 -17.39 6.59
CA GLY A 459 0.73 -18.10 6.83
C GLY A 459 1.82 -17.70 5.81
N LEU A 460 1.46 -17.57 4.54
CA LEU A 460 2.36 -17.09 3.48
C LEU A 460 2.79 -15.65 3.75
N MET A 461 1.86 -14.76 4.10
CA MET A 461 2.16 -13.37 4.44
C MET A 461 3.05 -13.26 5.68
N PHE A 462 2.80 -14.10 6.69
CA PHE A 462 3.63 -14.15 7.89
C PHE A 462 5.07 -14.57 7.58
N ARG A 463 5.25 -15.63 6.79
CA ARG A 463 6.59 -16.06 6.34
C ARG A 463 7.27 -15.02 5.45
N SER A 464 6.52 -14.41 4.55
CA SER A 464 7.00 -13.30 3.73
C SER A 464 7.49 -12.13 4.57
N PHE A 465 6.74 -11.77 5.62
CA PHE A 465 7.15 -10.72 6.55
C PHE A 465 8.42 -11.09 7.34
N LEU A 466 8.52 -12.34 7.82
CA LEU A 466 9.74 -12.82 8.46
C LEU A 466 10.94 -12.84 7.50
N ALA A 467 10.71 -13.20 6.24
CA ALA A 467 11.76 -13.14 5.22
C ALA A 467 12.22 -11.69 5.00
N LEU A 468 11.28 -10.75 4.91
CA LEU A 468 11.57 -9.32 4.76
C LEU A 468 12.36 -8.75 5.94
N GLN A 469 12.04 -9.17 7.17
CA GLN A 469 12.79 -8.76 8.38
C GLN A 469 14.22 -9.30 8.43
N ARG A 470 14.49 -10.41 7.76
CA ARG A 470 15.81 -11.06 7.73
C ARG A 470 16.72 -10.56 6.61
N ILE A 471 16.18 -9.72 5.72
CA ILE A 471 16.97 -9.15 4.64
C ILE A 471 18.02 -8.21 5.25
N ASP A 472 19.27 -8.46 4.91
CA ASP A 472 20.37 -7.53 5.19
C ASP A 472 20.28 -6.36 4.21
N PRO A 473 20.05 -5.13 4.68
CA PRO A 473 20.00 -3.96 3.80
C PRO A 473 21.37 -3.53 3.28
N GLY A 474 22.46 -4.18 3.68
CA GLY A 474 23.84 -3.80 3.34
C GLY A 474 24.41 -2.67 4.20
N TYR A 475 23.69 -2.27 5.25
CA TYR A 475 24.10 -1.28 6.26
C TYR A 475 23.42 -1.59 7.59
N ASN A 476 23.93 -0.98 8.68
CA ASN A 476 23.34 -1.16 10.01
C ASN A 476 22.46 0.05 10.37
N PRO A 477 21.13 -0.08 10.39
CA PRO A 477 20.22 1.03 10.72
C PRO A 477 20.21 1.40 12.21
N HIS A 478 20.57 0.46 13.10
CA HIS A 478 20.45 0.66 14.54
C HIS A 478 21.44 1.70 15.07
N GLY A 479 20.98 2.58 15.94
CA GLY A 479 21.79 3.63 16.53
C GLY A 479 22.10 4.80 15.58
N LEU A 480 21.35 4.96 14.49
CA LEU A 480 21.42 6.10 13.57
C LEU A 480 20.23 7.04 13.76
N LEU A 481 20.51 8.32 14.00
CA LEU A 481 19.54 9.41 13.86
C LEU A 481 19.71 10.05 12.50
N THR A 482 18.63 10.17 11.75
CA THR A 482 18.60 10.83 10.43
C THR A 482 17.75 12.09 10.47
N PHE A 483 18.11 13.08 9.68
CA PHE A 483 17.33 14.31 9.52
C PHE A 483 17.61 14.96 8.16
N LEU A 484 16.62 15.68 7.65
CA LEU A 484 16.77 16.48 6.46
C LEU A 484 17.15 17.91 6.86
N LEU A 485 18.21 18.43 6.22
CA LEU A 485 18.67 19.80 6.44
C LEU A 485 18.32 20.63 5.20
N LEU A 486 17.45 21.62 5.39
CA LEU A 486 17.00 22.54 4.36
C LEU A 486 17.49 23.95 4.63
N GLY A 487 17.67 24.76 3.59
CA GLY A 487 18.09 26.16 3.67
C GLY A 487 19.58 26.37 3.31
N GLY A 488 20.01 27.61 3.32
CA GLY A 488 21.42 28.00 3.18
C GLY A 488 22.06 27.83 1.79
N ARG A 489 21.30 27.47 0.76
CA ARG A 489 21.83 27.21 -0.60
C ARG A 489 21.84 28.44 -1.53
N GLY A 490 21.15 29.51 -1.17
CA GLY A 490 21.01 30.70 -2.05
C GLY A 490 22.30 31.49 -2.19
N GLY A 491 22.82 31.61 -3.42
CA GLY A 491 23.91 32.55 -3.74
C GLY A 491 25.32 32.18 -3.24
N GLN A 492 25.53 31.06 -2.55
CA GLN A 492 26.84 30.70 -2.03
C GLN A 492 27.73 30.01 -3.08
N GLN A 493 29.01 30.39 -3.08
CA GLN A 493 30.02 29.74 -3.90
C GLN A 493 30.27 28.28 -3.42
N PRO A 494 30.73 27.37 -4.30
CA PRO A 494 31.01 25.97 -3.93
C PRO A 494 31.91 25.83 -2.70
N GLU A 495 32.92 26.66 -2.57
CA GLU A 495 33.89 26.69 -1.46
C GLU A 495 33.18 27.03 -0.14
N GLN A 496 32.26 27.98 -0.15
CA GLN A 496 31.49 28.39 1.03
C GLN A 496 30.57 27.25 1.48
N ARG A 497 29.94 26.55 0.53
CA ARG A 497 29.12 25.36 0.82
C ARG A 497 29.95 24.24 1.43
N ALA A 498 31.14 23.98 0.87
CA ALA A 498 32.08 23.00 1.39
C ALA A 498 32.52 23.34 2.82
N ALA A 499 32.85 24.62 3.07
CA ALA A 499 33.25 25.08 4.39
C ALA A 499 32.16 24.88 5.44
N ARG A 500 30.92 25.28 5.09
CA ARG A 500 29.74 25.08 5.96
C ARG A 500 29.47 23.60 6.26
N GLN A 501 29.54 22.72 5.26
CA GLN A 501 29.34 21.29 5.46
C GLN A 501 30.39 20.70 6.42
N ARG A 502 31.63 21.11 6.28
CA ARG A 502 32.71 20.69 7.20
C ARG A 502 32.46 21.19 8.62
N GLU A 503 32.02 22.44 8.79
CA GLU A 503 31.64 23.03 10.06
C GLU A 503 30.52 22.25 10.74
N ILE A 504 29.45 21.97 10.02
CA ILE A 504 28.30 21.15 10.50
C ILE A 504 28.82 19.76 10.93
N GLN A 505 29.61 19.11 10.07
CA GLN A 505 30.11 17.76 10.35
C GLN A 505 31.02 17.76 11.60
N ALA A 506 31.89 18.73 11.74
CA ALA A 506 32.80 18.88 12.91
C ALA A 506 32.01 19.15 14.20
N ARG A 507 31.00 20.06 14.13
CA ARG A 507 30.16 20.42 15.29
C ARG A 507 29.32 19.24 15.75
N LEU A 508 28.75 18.49 14.85
CA LEU A 508 27.97 17.30 15.18
C LEU A 508 28.88 16.17 15.74
N ARG A 509 30.10 16.00 15.20
CA ARG A 509 31.07 15.04 15.73
C ARG A 509 31.52 15.38 17.14
N SER A 510 31.53 16.65 17.52
CA SER A 510 31.92 17.08 18.87
C SER A 510 30.86 16.82 19.95
N LEU A 511 29.65 16.43 19.58
CA LEU A 511 28.61 16.10 20.55
C LEU A 511 28.95 14.82 21.32
N PRO A 512 28.87 14.83 22.68
CA PRO A 512 29.14 13.64 23.47
C PRO A 512 28.31 12.44 23.02
N GLY A 513 28.97 11.29 22.81
CA GLY A 513 28.29 10.05 22.41
C GLY A 513 28.04 9.91 20.90
N VAL A 514 28.34 10.89 20.07
CA VAL A 514 28.33 10.77 18.61
C VAL A 514 29.59 10.05 18.15
N ARG A 515 29.42 8.96 17.39
CA ARG A 515 30.48 8.10 16.88
C ARG A 515 30.80 8.29 15.41
N GLY A 516 29.85 8.80 14.64
CA GLY A 516 30.01 9.05 13.22
C GLY A 516 28.97 10.07 12.72
N VAL A 517 29.38 10.86 11.73
CA VAL A 517 28.52 11.88 11.10
C VAL A 517 28.76 11.85 9.61
N THR A 518 27.67 11.76 8.85
CA THR A 518 27.71 11.83 7.38
C THR A 518 26.43 12.44 6.82
N ALA A 519 26.40 12.66 5.51
CA ALA A 519 25.21 13.02 4.77
C ALA A 519 25.25 12.41 3.37
N SER A 520 24.10 12.20 2.77
CA SER A 520 23.98 11.77 1.37
C SER A 520 22.77 12.35 0.67
N PHE A 521 22.76 12.18 -0.66
CA PHE A 521 21.63 12.39 -1.55
C PHE A 521 21.80 11.48 -2.80
N PRO A 522 20.77 10.63 -3.11
CA PRO A 522 19.65 10.26 -2.23
C PRO A 522 20.15 9.58 -0.94
N PHE A 523 19.23 9.31 -0.01
CA PHE A 523 19.56 8.57 1.21
C PHE A 523 18.76 7.26 1.23
N PRO A 524 19.33 6.14 1.69
CA PRO A 524 18.64 4.85 1.71
C PRO A 524 17.25 4.92 2.33
N LEU A 525 16.26 4.35 1.65
CA LEU A 525 14.84 4.30 2.02
C LEU A 525 14.13 5.66 2.17
N ALA A 526 14.79 6.76 1.80
CA ALA A 526 14.20 8.10 1.84
C ALA A 526 13.75 8.62 0.46
N GLY A 527 13.86 7.78 -0.58
CA GLY A 527 13.45 8.09 -1.95
C GLY A 527 14.42 8.99 -2.72
N GLY A 528 14.02 9.35 -3.94
CA GLY A 528 14.80 10.26 -4.79
C GLY A 528 15.89 9.59 -5.64
N PHE A 529 15.92 8.26 -5.71
CA PHE A 529 16.87 7.54 -6.55
C PHE A 529 16.53 7.73 -8.04
N SER A 530 17.57 8.02 -8.82
CA SER A 530 17.50 8.18 -10.27
C SER A 530 18.77 7.58 -10.89
N PRO A 531 18.65 6.76 -11.94
CA PRO A 531 19.79 6.15 -12.55
C PRO A 531 20.57 7.13 -13.43
N ILE A 532 21.90 6.99 -13.38
CA ILE A 532 22.82 7.60 -14.36
C ILE A 532 23.32 6.53 -15.33
N ARG A 533 24.15 6.95 -16.29
CA ARG A 533 24.73 6.08 -17.28
C ARG A 533 26.19 5.74 -16.95
N TRP A 534 26.51 4.45 -17.03
CA TRP A 534 27.87 3.96 -16.94
C TRP A 534 28.22 3.05 -18.12
N GLY A 535 29.49 2.90 -18.41
CA GLY A 535 29.99 2.00 -19.45
C GLY A 535 31.48 1.74 -19.34
N LEU A 536 31.97 0.89 -20.21
CA LEU A 536 33.40 0.65 -20.41
C LEU A 536 33.85 1.28 -21.73
N GLU A 537 35.14 1.19 -22.06
CA GLU A 537 35.74 1.77 -23.26
C GLU A 537 34.94 1.54 -24.55
N PRO A 538 34.35 0.34 -24.82
CA PRO A 538 33.51 0.15 -25.99
C PRO A 538 32.28 1.05 -26.07
N ALA A 539 31.86 1.68 -24.97
CA ALA A 539 30.73 2.62 -24.96
C ALA A 539 31.06 3.99 -25.54
N LEU A 540 32.37 4.31 -25.76
CA LEU A 540 32.80 5.53 -26.45
C LEU A 540 32.49 5.47 -27.94
N THR A 541 32.65 4.28 -28.55
CA THR A 541 32.38 4.06 -29.97
C THR A 541 30.96 3.61 -30.23
N ASP A 542 30.36 2.88 -29.28
CA ASP A 542 28.99 2.38 -29.36
C ASP A 542 28.17 2.81 -28.13
N PRO A 543 27.45 3.93 -28.21
CA PRO A 543 26.63 4.42 -27.08
C PRO A 543 25.54 3.46 -26.59
N SER A 544 25.21 2.40 -27.34
CA SER A 544 24.26 1.37 -26.91
C SER A 544 24.78 0.52 -25.74
N LYS A 545 26.09 0.52 -25.52
CA LYS A 545 26.77 -0.20 -24.43
C LYS A 545 26.73 0.52 -23.09
N PHE A 546 26.23 1.76 -23.06
CA PHE A 546 25.92 2.41 -21.78
C PHE A 546 24.74 1.72 -21.10
N GLN A 547 24.90 1.43 -19.81
CA GLN A 547 23.89 0.84 -18.92
C GLN A 547 23.44 1.84 -17.86
N ALA A 548 22.36 1.53 -17.16
CA ALA A 548 21.89 2.30 -16.04
C ALA A 548 22.57 1.82 -14.74
N VAL A 549 22.87 2.76 -13.82
CA VAL A 549 23.38 2.51 -12.47
C VAL A 549 22.76 3.52 -11.52
N ASP A 550 22.35 3.10 -10.35
CA ASP A 550 21.85 4.01 -9.32
C ASP A 550 23.04 4.70 -8.65
N PHE A 551 22.90 6.00 -8.39
CA PHE A 551 24.01 6.77 -7.82
C PHE A 551 23.65 7.40 -6.48
N GLN A 552 24.66 7.60 -5.68
CA GLN A 552 24.57 8.37 -4.44
C GLN A 552 25.72 9.37 -4.34
N ILE A 553 25.41 10.55 -3.85
CA ILE A 553 26.38 11.56 -3.46
C ILE A 553 26.53 11.48 -1.95
N VAL A 554 27.74 11.30 -1.48
CA VAL A 554 28.01 11.05 -0.06
C VAL A 554 29.12 11.96 0.47
N LEU A 555 29.09 12.26 1.78
CA LEU A 555 30.22 12.85 2.48
C LEU A 555 31.20 11.75 2.95
N PRO A 556 32.49 12.08 3.08
CA PRO A 556 33.46 11.18 3.70
C PRO A 556 33.00 10.67 5.07
N GLY A 557 33.27 9.38 5.34
CA GLY A 557 32.78 8.68 6.53
C GLY A 557 31.36 8.09 6.38
N TYR A 558 30.79 8.10 5.18
CA TYR A 558 29.46 7.54 4.90
C TYR A 558 29.41 6.04 5.23
N PHE A 559 30.30 5.25 4.65
CA PHE A 559 30.31 3.80 4.82
C PHE A 559 30.59 3.39 6.26
N ASP A 560 31.50 4.09 6.95
CA ASP A 560 31.82 3.85 8.37
C ASP A 560 30.62 4.20 9.27
N THR A 561 29.97 5.33 9.00
CA THR A 561 28.79 5.77 9.76
C THR A 561 27.62 4.81 9.58
N LEU A 562 27.34 4.33 8.37
CA LEU A 562 26.30 3.35 8.09
C LEU A 562 26.74 1.91 8.40
N ARG A 563 28.03 1.68 8.64
CA ARG A 563 28.65 0.36 8.80
C ARG A 563 28.43 -0.54 7.59
N THR A 564 28.57 0.03 6.40
CA THR A 564 28.55 -0.71 5.14
C THR A 564 29.90 -1.40 4.96
N PRO A 565 29.95 -2.73 4.76
CA PRO A 565 31.22 -3.45 4.64
C PRO A 565 32.01 -3.02 3.41
N LEU A 566 33.30 -2.67 3.63
CA LEU A 566 34.27 -2.51 2.56
C LEU A 566 34.81 -3.88 2.17
N LEU A 567 34.68 -4.26 0.90
CA LEU A 567 35.08 -5.57 0.38
C LEU A 567 36.46 -5.55 -0.26
N ALA A 568 36.83 -4.43 -0.91
CA ALA A 568 38.14 -4.26 -1.51
C ALA A 568 38.50 -2.76 -1.61
N GLY A 569 39.80 -2.44 -1.63
CA GLY A 569 40.30 -1.09 -1.81
C GLY A 569 40.13 -0.20 -0.58
N ARG A 570 39.70 1.05 -0.76
CA ARG A 570 39.46 2.02 0.29
C ARG A 570 38.19 2.85 0.06
N VAL A 571 37.65 3.41 1.11
CA VAL A 571 36.53 4.38 1.07
C VAL A 571 37.07 5.82 0.87
N PHE A 572 36.17 6.78 0.72
CA PHE A 572 36.50 8.19 0.53
C PHE A 572 37.13 8.80 1.77
N THR A 573 38.16 9.60 1.55
CA THR A 573 38.81 10.50 2.52
C THR A 573 38.35 11.95 2.26
N ASP A 574 38.65 12.86 3.18
CA ASP A 574 38.39 14.30 3.01
C ASP A 574 39.09 14.88 1.76
N ALA A 575 40.26 14.35 1.39
CA ALA A 575 40.99 14.75 0.20
C ALA A 575 40.27 14.37 -1.10
N ASP A 576 39.48 13.29 -1.11
CA ASP A 576 38.71 12.86 -2.26
C ASP A 576 37.45 13.76 -2.46
N ASN A 577 37.03 14.47 -1.40
CA ASN A 577 35.85 15.37 -1.45
C ASN A 577 36.21 16.79 -1.94
N SER A 578 37.08 16.88 -2.92
CA SER A 578 37.52 18.14 -3.52
C SER A 578 37.07 18.20 -4.99
N PRO A 579 36.78 19.40 -5.53
CA PRO A 579 36.47 19.57 -6.95
C PRO A 579 37.62 19.00 -7.83
N GLY A 580 37.22 18.39 -8.95
CA GLY A 580 38.20 17.82 -9.91
C GLY A 580 38.66 16.40 -9.58
N ARG A 581 38.34 15.86 -8.43
CA ARG A 581 38.66 14.45 -8.11
C ARG A 581 37.65 13.53 -8.83
N THR A 582 38.16 12.46 -9.44
CA THR A 582 37.41 11.50 -10.23
C THR A 582 37.33 10.10 -9.64
N GLY A 583 37.73 9.95 -8.38
CA GLY A 583 37.65 8.68 -7.67
C GLY A 583 36.22 8.36 -7.26
N VAL A 584 35.79 7.09 -7.45
CA VAL A 584 34.47 6.58 -7.09
C VAL A 584 34.57 5.32 -6.24
N VAL A 585 33.55 5.07 -5.44
CA VAL A 585 33.33 3.77 -4.80
C VAL A 585 32.14 3.11 -5.51
N ILE A 586 32.22 1.81 -5.74
CA ILE A 586 31.17 1.04 -6.39
C ILE A 586 30.72 -0.11 -5.50
N ASP A 587 29.52 -0.64 -5.76
CA ASP A 587 29.06 -1.83 -5.05
C ASP A 587 29.60 -3.12 -5.70
N GLN A 588 29.46 -4.22 -4.97
CA GLN A 588 29.90 -5.55 -5.46
C GLN A 588 29.17 -6.00 -6.74
N VAL A 589 27.92 -5.53 -6.96
CA VAL A 589 27.11 -5.91 -8.13
C VAL A 589 27.67 -5.23 -9.37
N LEU A 590 27.96 -3.93 -9.30
CA LEU A 590 28.64 -3.21 -10.38
C LEU A 590 30.03 -3.75 -10.64
N ALA A 591 30.82 -4.03 -9.58
CA ALA A 591 32.16 -4.60 -9.71
C ALA A 591 32.15 -5.93 -10.45
N ALA A 592 31.26 -6.87 -10.09
CA ALA A 592 31.13 -8.17 -10.73
C ALA A 592 30.65 -8.07 -12.21
N LYS A 593 29.80 -7.08 -12.51
CA LYS A 593 29.26 -6.86 -13.85
C LYS A 593 30.27 -6.17 -14.78
N ALA A 594 31.00 -5.16 -14.27
CA ALA A 594 31.97 -4.41 -15.04
C ALA A 594 33.28 -5.19 -15.27
N PHE A 595 33.72 -5.96 -14.27
CA PHE A 595 35.02 -6.65 -14.26
C PHE A 595 34.89 -8.12 -13.80
N PRO A 596 34.22 -8.99 -14.57
CA PRO A 596 33.98 -10.37 -14.18
C PRO A 596 35.28 -11.14 -13.92
N GLY A 597 35.45 -11.64 -12.69
CA GLY A 597 36.61 -12.43 -12.28
C GLY A 597 37.91 -11.64 -12.06
N GLU A 598 37.86 -10.30 -12.15
CA GLU A 598 39.03 -9.42 -11.97
C GLU A 598 38.79 -8.41 -10.84
N SER A 599 39.88 -7.88 -10.29
CA SER A 599 39.80 -6.77 -9.33
C SER A 599 39.34 -5.48 -10.02
N ALA A 600 38.32 -4.84 -9.48
CA ALA A 600 37.87 -3.53 -9.96
C ALA A 600 38.79 -2.36 -9.51
N ILE A 601 39.60 -2.54 -8.48
CA ILE A 601 40.41 -1.47 -7.87
C ILE A 601 41.44 -0.91 -8.86
N GLY A 602 41.45 0.44 -8.97
CA GLY A 602 42.34 1.16 -9.89
C GLY A 602 41.89 1.14 -11.36
N LYS A 603 40.84 0.36 -11.68
CA LYS A 603 40.24 0.37 -13.02
C LYS A 603 39.35 1.58 -13.22
N ARG A 604 39.11 1.93 -14.48
CA ARG A 604 38.28 3.09 -14.85
C ARG A 604 37.00 2.65 -15.51
N ILE A 605 35.94 3.38 -15.21
CA ILE A 605 34.64 3.27 -15.84
C ILE A 605 34.22 4.63 -16.41
N LEU A 606 33.45 4.59 -17.48
CA LEU A 606 32.83 5.80 -18.05
C LEU A 606 31.51 6.08 -17.33
N ILE A 607 31.28 7.34 -17.00
CA ILE A 607 30.02 7.83 -16.47
C ILE A 607 29.52 9.03 -17.26
N ARG A 608 28.22 9.34 -17.15
CA ARG A 608 27.61 10.56 -17.68
C ARG A 608 26.70 11.15 -16.60
N ILE A 609 27.21 12.15 -15.90
CA ILE A 609 26.47 12.85 -14.83
C ILE A 609 26.66 14.37 -14.89
N ARG A 610 27.90 14.90 -14.94
CA ARG A 610 28.19 16.33 -14.89
C ARG A 610 28.04 17.00 -16.24
N THR A 611 28.41 16.31 -17.28
CA THR A 611 28.48 16.80 -18.66
C THR A 611 27.74 15.89 -19.61
N PRO A 612 27.30 16.38 -20.79
CA PRO A 612 26.76 15.53 -21.84
C PRO A 612 27.75 14.48 -22.33
N GLU A 613 29.05 14.83 -22.31
CA GLU A 613 30.14 13.93 -22.71
C GLU A 613 30.49 12.93 -21.60
N PRO A 614 30.89 11.69 -21.96
CA PRO A 614 31.32 10.70 -21.00
C PRO A 614 32.64 11.12 -20.34
N GLU A 615 32.76 10.88 -19.06
CA GLU A 615 33.99 11.10 -18.29
C GLU A 615 34.48 9.82 -17.63
N TRP A 616 35.82 9.69 -17.55
CA TRP A 616 36.45 8.57 -16.87
C TRP A 616 36.53 8.82 -15.36
N VAL A 617 36.08 7.82 -14.58
CA VAL A 617 36.25 7.78 -13.13
C VAL A 617 37.02 6.52 -12.71
N GLU A 618 37.82 6.63 -11.67
CA GLU A 618 38.66 5.54 -11.14
C GLU A 618 38.00 4.88 -9.94
N VAL A 619 37.95 3.56 -9.92
CA VAL A 619 37.40 2.78 -8.79
C VAL A 619 38.41 2.74 -7.64
N LEU A 620 38.10 3.42 -6.53
CA LEU A 620 38.89 3.44 -5.31
C LEU A 620 38.57 2.27 -4.39
N GLY A 621 37.30 1.85 -4.32
CA GLY A 621 36.88 0.79 -3.44
C GLY A 621 35.62 0.09 -3.92
N VAL A 622 35.40 -1.11 -3.39
CA VAL A 622 34.19 -1.92 -3.60
C VAL A 622 33.54 -2.17 -2.25
N VAL A 623 32.26 -1.86 -2.13
CA VAL A 623 31.47 -2.03 -0.90
C VAL A 623 30.36 -3.05 -1.10
N ALA A 624 29.75 -3.51 0.00
CA ALA A 624 28.56 -4.33 -0.04
C ALA A 624 27.41 -3.56 -0.70
N HIS A 625 26.57 -4.27 -1.44
CA HIS A 625 25.39 -3.71 -2.06
C HIS A 625 24.38 -3.22 -1.00
N GLN A 626 23.81 -2.01 -1.17
CA GLN A 626 22.79 -1.45 -0.28
C GLN A 626 21.40 -1.57 -0.91
N ARG A 627 20.40 -1.86 -0.10
CA ARG A 627 18.98 -1.81 -0.51
C ARG A 627 18.41 -0.43 -0.26
N ASP A 628 18.44 0.40 -1.30
CA ASP A 628 18.22 1.83 -1.17
C ASP A 628 16.77 2.27 -1.41
N THR A 629 16.09 1.64 -2.36
CA THR A 629 14.71 2.02 -2.75
C THR A 629 13.66 1.18 -2.04
N SER A 630 13.92 -0.10 -1.85
CA SER A 630 13.02 -1.07 -1.22
C SER A 630 13.81 -2.19 -0.58
N LEU A 631 13.35 -2.71 0.54
CA LEU A 631 13.95 -3.90 1.15
C LEU A 631 13.59 -5.18 0.37
N ALA A 632 12.45 -5.19 -0.32
CA ALA A 632 11.97 -6.34 -1.07
C ALA A 632 12.68 -6.55 -2.40
N ASP A 633 13.12 -5.46 -3.03
CA ASP A 633 13.87 -5.49 -4.29
C ASP A 633 15.38 -5.42 -4.02
N SER A 634 16.14 -6.20 -4.78
CA SER A 634 17.61 -6.13 -4.71
C SER A 634 18.16 -4.80 -5.25
N GLY A 635 17.38 -4.06 -6.06
CA GLY A 635 17.84 -2.83 -6.69
C GLY A 635 18.77 -3.06 -7.88
N ARG A 636 19.39 -1.98 -8.35
CA ARG A 636 20.39 -1.98 -9.41
C ARG A 636 21.79 -1.89 -8.85
N GLU A 637 22.78 -2.03 -9.74
CA GLU A 637 24.17 -1.68 -9.47
C GLU A 637 24.27 -0.25 -8.92
N GLN A 638 25.23 0.01 -8.03
CA GLN A 638 25.38 1.30 -7.33
C GLN A 638 26.77 1.89 -7.52
N ILE A 639 26.80 3.22 -7.67
CA ILE A 639 28.02 4.01 -7.72
C ILE A 639 27.90 5.19 -6.76
N TYR A 640 28.97 5.44 -6.03
CA TYR A 640 29.03 6.49 -5.03
C TYR A 640 30.03 7.57 -5.46
N PHE A 641 29.63 8.84 -5.34
CA PHE A 641 30.45 10.02 -5.59
C PHE A 641 30.55 10.85 -4.32
N THR A 642 31.63 11.60 -4.19
CA THR A 642 31.69 12.62 -3.14
C THR A 642 30.86 13.85 -3.50
N ASP A 643 30.44 14.63 -2.50
CA ASP A 643 29.73 15.90 -2.72
C ASP A 643 30.58 16.93 -3.49
N GLY A 644 31.91 16.89 -3.29
CA GLY A 644 32.87 17.69 -4.05
C GLY A 644 32.91 17.38 -5.54
N PHE A 645 32.62 16.13 -5.93
CA PHE A 645 32.53 15.75 -7.33
C PHE A 645 31.47 16.55 -8.11
N LEU A 646 30.33 16.90 -7.47
CA LEU A 646 29.29 17.74 -8.06
C LEU A 646 29.34 19.22 -7.64
N GLY A 647 30.47 19.70 -7.08
CA GLY A 647 30.66 21.09 -6.71
C GLY A 647 30.05 21.49 -5.37
N HIS A 648 29.85 20.55 -4.47
CA HIS A 648 29.33 20.69 -3.11
C HIS A 648 27.88 21.18 -2.98
N GLY A 649 27.23 20.80 -1.88
CA GLY A 649 25.90 21.25 -1.50
C GLY A 649 24.76 20.43 -2.09
N VAL A 650 25.05 19.23 -2.62
CA VAL A 650 24.03 18.31 -3.12
C VAL A 650 23.43 17.47 -1.99
N VAL A 651 24.25 17.05 -1.04
CA VAL A 651 23.79 16.25 0.11
C VAL A 651 22.80 17.04 0.96
N SER A 652 21.71 16.40 1.35
CA SER A 652 20.63 17.06 2.08
C SER A 652 20.18 16.27 3.32
N ARG A 653 20.24 14.95 3.30
CA ARG A 653 19.89 14.13 4.45
C ARG A 653 21.15 13.74 5.21
N TRP A 654 21.16 14.10 6.49
CA TRP A 654 22.24 13.84 7.42
C TRP A 654 21.95 12.62 8.27
N ALA A 655 22.99 11.92 8.68
CA ALA A 655 22.93 10.82 9.62
C ALA A 655 24.02 10.93 10.65
N ILE A 656 23.67 10.73 11.92
CA ILE A 656 24.63 10.61 13.01
C ILE A 656 24.51 9.23 13.67
N ARG A 657 25.62 8.58 13.90
CA ARG A 657 25.67 7.34 14.68
C ARG A 657 25.95 7.67 16.14
N THR A 658 25.10 7.15 17.03
CA THR A 658 25.10 7.45 18.46
C THR A 658 25.53 6.24 19.30
N ALA A 659 26.01 6.50 20.52
CA ALA A 659 26.38 5.46 21.49
C ALA A 659 25.15 4.88 22.21
N GLY A 660 24.07 5.65 22.29
CA GLY A 660 22.81 5.29 22.95
C GLY A 660 21.62 5.46 22.03
N ASP A 661 20.40 5.60 22.62
CA ASP A 661 19.18 5.84 21.88
C ASP A 661 19.27 7.10 21.01
N PRO A 662 19.12 6.98 19.67
CA PRO A 662 19.24 8.11 18.75
C PRO A 662 18.27 9.25 19.06
N GLY A 663 17.05 8.95 19.54
CA GLY A 663 16.04 9.96 19.84
C GLY A 663 16.47 11.00 20.88
N GLN A 664 17.32 10.62 21.82
CA GLN A 664 17.81 11.50 22.88
C GLN A 664 18.76 12.61 22.37
N TYR A 665 19.36 12.40 21.18
CA TYR A 665 20.27 13.39 20.58
C TYR A 665 19.55 14.49 19.79
N ALA A 666 18.25 14.37 19.58
CA ALA A 666 17.47 15.28 18.72
C ALA A 666 17.57 16.75 19.16
N ALA A 667 17.47 17.02 20.46
CA ALA A 667 17.59 18.39 21.02
C ALA A 667 19.03 18.94 20.86
N ALA A 668 20.04 18.14 21.15
CA ALA A 668 21.44 18.54 21.01
C ALA A 668 21.84 18.81 19.56
N VAL A 669 21.38 17.98 18.62
CA VAL A 669 21.57 18.20 17.18
C VAL A 669 20.91 19.50 16.73
N ARG A 670 19.67 19.75 17.15
CA ARG A 670 18.95 20.99 16.83
C ARG A 670 19.71 22.21 17.33
N ALA A 671 20.12 22.20 18.59
CA ALA A 671 20.86 23.30 19.19
C ALA A 671 22.20 23.54 18.43
N ALA A 672 22.96 22.49 18.13
CA ALA A 672 24.23 22.57 17.43
C ALA A 672 24.10 23.17 16.00
N ILE A 673 23.04 22.83 15.28
CA ILE A 673 22.78 23.38 13.93
C ILE A 673 22.30 24.84 14.02
N THR A 674 21.41 25.17 14.96
CA THR A 674 20.93 26.55 15.16
C THR A 674 22.05 27.50 15.56
N GLU A 675 23.05 27.01 16.32
CA GLU A 675 24.25 27.78 16.67
C GLU A 675 25.11 28.15 15.45
N ILE A 676 25.18 27.25 14.45
CA ILE A 676 25.93 27.52 13.21
C ILE A 676 25.15 28.49 12.31
N ASP A 677 23.87 28.21 12.09
CA ASP A 677 23.02 29.04 11.25
C ASP A 677 21.53 28.85 11.65
N PRO A 678 20.92 29.89 12.25
CA PRO A 678 19.52 29.84 12.66
C PRO A 678 18.52 29.76 11.51
N HIS A 679 18.97 30.00 10.26
CA HIS A 679 18.12 29.91 9.07
C HIS A 679 18.12 28.50 8.47
N LEU A 680 18.95 27.57 8.98
CA LEU A 680 18.89 26.17 8.59
C LEU A 680 17.73 25.47 9.30
N MET A 681 16.94 24.75 8.55
CA MET A 681 15.80 24.02 9.05
C MET A 681 16.06 22.52 9.10
N LEU A 682 15.92 21.94 10.30
CA LEU A 682 15.96 20.49 10.47
C LEU A 682 14.54 19.94 10.45
N THR A 683 14.30 19.02 9.53
CA THR A 683 13.01 18.36 9.38
C THR A 683 13.19 16.84 9.29
N GLU A 684 12.12 16.10 9.42
CA GLU A 684 12.13 14.63 9.33
C GLU A 684 13.19 13.97 10.22
N MET A 685 13.38 14.52 11.41
CA MET A 685 14.32 13.96 12.37
C MET A 685 13.76 12.71 13.03
N GLN A 686 14.34 11.57 12.70
CA GLN A 686 13.89 10.25 13.16
C GLN A 686 15.02 9.23 13.17
N PRO A 687 14.96 8.20 14.04
CA PRO A 687 15.83 7.05 13.96
C PRO A 687 15.72 6.36 12.59
N MET A 688 16.82 5.82 12.07
CA MET A 688 16.80 5.12 10.78
C MET A 688 15.96 3.84 10.83
N ASP A 689 15.80 3.24 11.99
CA ASP A 689 14.89 2.13 12.22
C ASP A 689 13.45 2.45 11.79
N MET A 690 13.00 3.71 11.98
CA MET A 690 11.66 4.14 11.51
C MET A 690 11.55 4.22 9.98
N LEU A 691 12.64 4.52 9.26
CA LEU A 691 12.64 4.45 7.79
C LEU A 691 12.51 2.99 7.33
N VAL A 692 13.23 2.08 7.99
CA VAL A 692 13.13 0.63 7.73
C VAL A 692 11.72 0.11 8.04
N GLU A 693 11.13 0.50 9.17
CA GLU A 693 9.74 0.15 9.52
C GLU A 693 8.75 0.73 8.52
N GLY A 694 8.97 1.97 8.05
CA GLY A 694 8.19 2.61 7.00
C GLY A 694 8.20 1.82 5.69
N ALA A 695 9.37 1.34 5.27
CA ALA A 695 9.51 0.49 4.08
C ALA A 695 8.80 -0.87 4.21
N GLN A 696 8.60 -1.37 5.44
CA GLN A 696 7.87 -2.61 5.74
C GLN A 696 6.38 -2.40 6.00
N SER A 697 5.92 -1.15 6.12
CA SER A 697 4.58 -0.80 6.63
C SER A 697 3.44 -1.38 5.80
N SER A 698 3.56 -1.40 4.48
CA SER A 698 2.54 -1.96 3.57
C SER A 698 2.38 -3.47 3.74
N THR A 699 3.50 -4.21 3.85
CA THR A 699 3.49 -5.66 4.09
C THR A 699 2.94 -5.99 5.47
N ARG A 700 3.37 -5.24 6.50
CA ARG A 700 2.87 -5.38 7.87
C ARG A 700 1.37 -5.10 7.97
N PHE A 701 0.87 -4.08 7.30
CA PHE A 701 -0.55 -3.74 7.25
C PHE A 701 -1.38 -4.88 6.63
N SER A 702 -0.95 -5.39 5.47
CA SER A 702 -1.61 -6.51 4.80
C SER A 702 -1.60 -7.78 5.68
N LEU A 703 -0.48 -8.08 6.33
CA LEU A 703 -0.35 -9.21 7.26
C LEU A 703 -1.32 -9.09 8.44
N LEU A 704 -1.42 -7.91 9.07
CA LEU A 704 -2.31 -7.68 10.20
C LEU A 704 -3.78 -7.92 9.81
N LEU A 705 -4.20 -7.40 8.65
CA LEU A 705 -5.58 -7.55 8.18
C LEU A 705 -5.90 -8.99 7.78
N ILE A 706 -5.08 -9.62 6.95
CA ILE A 706 -5.28 -11.00 6.51
C ILE A 706 -5.19 -11.94 7.71
N GLY A 707 -4.27 -11.70 8.65
CA GLY A 707 -4.10 -12.44 9.89
C GLY A 707 -5.33 -12.35 10.80
N ALA A 708 -5.87 -11.14 10.98
CA ALA A 708 -7.10 -10.93 11.75
C ALA A 708 -8.29 -11.67 11.11
N PHE A 709 -8.45 -11.60 9.79
CA PHE A 709 -9.52 -12.33 9.10
C PHE A 709 -9.34 -13.83 9.18
N ALA A 710 -8.12 -14.34 9.06
CA ALA A 710 -7.82 -15.76 9.21
C ALA A 710 -8.11 -16.24 10.65
N ALA A 711 -7.79 -15.45 11.67
CA ALA A 711 -8.09 -15.78 13.06
C ALA A 711 -9.60 -15.80 13.32
N ILE A 712 -10.35 -14.81 12.81
CA ILE A 712 -11.82 -14.78 12.91
C ILE A 712 -12.42 -15.97 12.15
N ALA A 713 -11.94 -16.28 10.95
CA ALA A 713 -12.41 -17.40 10.16
C ALA A 713 -12.16 -18.75 10.85
N ALA A 714 -10.97 -18.95 11.42
CA ALA A 714 -10.63 -20.15 12.18
C ALA A 714 -11.50 -20.30 13.44
N LEU A 715 -11.76 -19.20 14.14
CA LEU A 715 -12.67 -19.17 15.30
C LEU A 715 -14.10 -19.56 14.87
N LEU A 716 -14.61 -18.95 13.80
CA LEU A 716 -15.94 -19.23 13.27
C LEU A 716 -16.05 -20.69 12.82
N ALA A 717 -15.05 -21.24 12.12
CA ALA A 717 -15.02 -22.65 11.72
C ALA A 717 -14.98 -23.59 12.94
N GLY A 718 -14.25 -23.23 14.00
CA GLY A 718 -14.28 -23.95 15.27
C GLY A 718 -15.66 -23.95 15.92
N VAL A 719 -16.35 -22.83 15.94
CA VAL A 719 -17.72 -22.66 16.45
C VAL A 719 -18.71 -23.49 15.62
N GLY A 720 -18.60 -23.44 14.28
CA GLY A 720 -19.42 -24.23 13.36
C GLY A 720 -19.27 -25.73 13.58
N LEU A 721 -18.03 -26.20 13.65
CA LEU A 721 -17.72 -27.62 13.92
C LEU A 721 -18.26 -28.07 15.28
N TYR A 722 -18.06 -27.25 16.33
CA TYR A 722 -18.62 -27.49 17.66
C TYR A 722 -20.14 -27.59 17.59
N GLY A 723 -20.83 -26.67 16.93
CA GLY A 723 -22.29 -26.67 16.80
C GLY A 723 -22.82 -27.90 16.09
N VAL A 724 -22.18 -28.33 15.00
CA VAL A 724 -22.54 -29.55 14.28
C VAL A 724 -22.33 -30.80 15.14
N LEU A 725 -21.16 -30.94 15.77
CA LEU A 725 -20.84 -32.10 16.61
C LEU A 725 -21.75 -32.18 17.83
N SER A 726 -22.04 -31.07 18.50
CA SER A 726 -22.98 -31.02 19.63
C SER A 726 -24.39 -31.50 19.22
N THR A 727 -24.81 -31.13 18.00
CA THR A 727 -26.10 -31.56 17.47
C THR A 727 -26.11 -33.06 17.12
N VAL A 728 -25.02 -33.56 16.52
CA VAL A 728 -24.87 -35.02 16.25
C VAL A 728 -24.93 -35.83 17.53
N VAL A 729 -24.23 -35.37 18.58
CA VAL A 729 -24.28 -36.03 19.89
C VAL A 729 -25.70 -36.06 20.44
N ARG A 730 -26.43 -34.93 20.45
CA ARG A 730 -27.81 -34.85 20.92
C ARG A 730 -28.77 -35.77 20.13
N GLN A 731 -28.62 -35.80 18.78
CA GLN A 731 -29.45 -36.65 17.92
C GLN A 731 -29.19 -38.18 18.11
N ARG A 732 -28.00 -38.52 18.57
CA ARG A 732 -27.57 -39.90 18.81
C ARG A 732 -27.50 -40.26 20.29
N THR A 733 -28.08 -39.44 21.20
CA THR A 733 -28.01 -39.67 22.65
C THR A 733 -28.54 -41.06 23.01
N ALA A 734 -29.68 -41.52 22.48
CA ALA A 734 -30.23 -42.84 22.69
C ALA A 734 -29.32 -43.95 22.12
N GLU A 735 -28.78 -43.81 20.91
CA GLU A 735 -27.82 -44.76 20.33
C GLU A 735 -26.54 -44.87 21.17
N ILE A 736 -26.01 -43.76 21.66
CA ILE A 736 -24.83 -43.70 22.54
C ILE A 736 -25.16 -44.34 23.87
N GLY A 737 -26.34 -44.06 24.43
CA GLY A 737 -26.82 -44.66 25.68
C GLY A 737 -26.94 -46.18 25.58
N VAL A 738 -27.51 -46.72 24.50
CA VAL A 738 -27.58 -48.18 24.26
C VAL A 738 -26.18 -48.78 24.14
N ARG A 739 -25.25 -48.14 23.40
CA ARG A 739 -23.86 -48.63 23.29
C ARG A 739 -23.14 -48.66 24.63
N MET A 740 -23.35 -47.65 25.47
CA MET A 740 -22.76 -47.60 26.80
C MET A 740 -23.40 -48.59 27.74
N ALA A 741 -24.71 -48.81 27.67
CA ALA A 741 -25.42 -49.86 28.43
C ALA A 741 -24.96 -51.27 28.04
N LEU A 742 -24.53 -51.47 26.79
CA LEU A 742 -23.94 -52.72 26.28
C LEU A 742 -22.42 -52.81 26.52
N GLY A 743 -21.83 -51.91 27.35
CA GLY A 743 -20.44 -52.01 27.80
C GLY A 743 -19.42 -51.25 26.92
N ALA A 744 -19.84 -50.34 26.06
CA ALA A 744 -18.88 -49.54 25.31
C ALA A 744 -18.12 -48.57 26.24
N ALA A 745 -16.77 -48.63 26.22
CA ALA A 745 -15.94 -47.73 27.01
C ALA A 745 -16.14 -46.25 26.62
N PRO A 746 -16.19 -45.30 27.58
CA PRO A 746 -16.34 -43.88 27.31
C PRO A 746 -15.30 -43.32 26.32
N ALA A 747 -14.06 -43.81 26.35
CA ALA A 747 -12.99 -43.48 25.44
C ALA A 747 -13.33 -43.80 23.96
N ARG A 748 -14.07 -44.92 23.72
CA ARG A 748 -14.48 -45.30 22.36
C ARG A 748 -15.53 -44.31 21.79
N ILE A 749 -16.46 -43.84 22.62
CA ILE A 749 -17.45 -42.82 22.26
C ILE A 749 -16.74 -41.47 22.01
N PHE A 750 -15.81 -41.10 22.89
CA PHE A 750 -15.00 -39.90 22.72
C PHE A 750 -14.27 -39.92 21.36
N ASN A 751 -13.53 -40.99 21.07
CA ASN A 751 -12.77 -41.14 19.81
C ASN A 751 -13.68 -41.16 18.57
N LEU A 752 -14.91 -41.65 18.67
CA LEU A 752 -15.88 -41.66 17.57
C LEU A 752 -16.31 -40.23 17.22
N VAL A 753 -16.58 -39.40 18.24
CA VAL A 753 -17.00 -37.97 18.01
C VAL A 753 -15.84 -37.13 17.50
N VAL A 754 -14.66 -37.20 18.13
CA VAL A 754 -13.46 -36.51 17.70
C VAL A 754 -13.05 -36.94 16.28
N GLY A 755 -13.03 -38.25 16.01
CA GLY A 755 -12.70 -38.79 14.69
C GLY A 755 -13.67 -38.36 13.61
N HIS A 756 -14.96 -38.14 13.92
CA HIS A 756 -15.91 -37.57 12.95
C HIS A 756 -15.56 -36.11 12.62
N GLY A 757 -15.27 -35.28 13.64
CA GLY A 757 -14.83 -33.89 13.45
C GLY A 757 -13.56 -33.79 12.64
N LEU A 758 -12.54 -34.59 12.95
CA LEU A 758 -11.26 -34.61 12.22
C LEU A 758 -11.43 -35.09 10.77
N ARG A 759 -12.33 -36.04 10.46
CA ARG A 759 -12.60 -36.44 9.06
C ARG A 759 -13.23 -35.29 8.25
N LEU A 760 -14.21 -34.59 8.83
CA LEU A 760 -14.81 -33.42 8.17
C LEU A 760 -13.76 -32.31 7.91
N SER A 761 -12.91 -32.09 8.91
CA SER A 761 -11.83 -31.09 8.78
C SER A 761 -10.79 -31.54 7.75
N ALA A 762 -10.40 -32.81 7.73
CA ALA A 762 -9.46 -33.31 6.71
C ALA A 762 -10.02 -33.20 5.29
N ALA A 763 -11.31 -33.50 5.08
CA ALA A 763 -11.97 -33.30 3.79
C ALA A 763 -12.01 -31.82 3.39
N GLY A 764 -12.31 -30.91 4.33
CA GLY A 764 -12.29 -29.48 4.11
C GLY A 764 -10.88 -28.95 3.81
N ILE A 765 -9.86 -29.42 4.53
CA ILE A 765 -8.45 -29.09 4.29
C ILE A 765 -8.04 -29.56 2.89
N ALA A 766 -8.38 -30.81 2.49
CA ALA A 766 -8.06 -31.29 1.15
C ALA A 766 -8.67 -30.39 0.04
N LEU A 767 -9.94 -30.02 0.18
CA LEU A 767 -10.59 -29.09 -0.74
C LEU A 767 -9.96 -27.70 -0.69
N GLY A 768 -9.63 -27.23 0.52
CA GLY A 768 -8.97 -25.93 0.73
C GLY A 768 -7.56 -25.88 0.14
N VAL A 769 -6.78 -26.97 0.18
CA VAL A 769 -5.48 -27.07 -0.49
C VAL A 769 -5.64 -26.89 -1.99
N LEU A 770 -6.59 -27.57 -2.62
CA LEU A 770 -6.85 -27.42 -4.07
C LEU A 770 -7.22 -25.98 -4.44
N ALA A 771 -8.10 -25.35 -3.65
CA ALA A 771 -8.47 -23.95 -3.88
C ALA A 771 -7.30 -22.98 -3.63
N ALA A 772 -6.48 -23.24 -2.61
CA ALA A 772 -5.34 -22.39 -2.26
C ALA A 772 -4.27 -22.38 -3.37
N PHE A 773 -4.03 -23.51 -4.04
CA PHE A 773 -3.06 -23.57 -5.15
C PHE A 773 -3.35 -22.56 -6.27
N GLU A 774 -4.61 -22.29 -6.57
CA GLU A 774 -5.00 -21.32 -7.58
C GLU A 774 -5.06 -19.89 -7.01
N LEU A 775 -5.65 -19.74 -5.82
CA LEU A 775 -5.88 -18.42 -5.23
C LEU A 775 -4.60 -17.73 -4.74
N THR A 776 -3.62 -18.49 -4.24
CA THR A 776 -2.35 -17.91 -3.78
C THR A 776 -1.50 -17.34 -4.90
N ARG A 777 -1.75 -17.68 -6.17
CA ARG A 777 -1.10 -17.06 -7.33
C ARG A 777 -1.40 -15.57 -7.44
N VAL A 778 -2.58 -15.14 -7.02
CA VAL A 778 -2.95 -13.70 -6.97
C VAL A 778 -2.08 -12.93 -5.98
N MET A 779 -1.55 -13.62 -4.97
CA MET A 779 -0.71 -13.00 -3.94
C MET A 779 0.78 -12.96 -4.31
N THR A 780 1.19 -13.47 -5.47
CA THR A 780 2.62 -13.58 -5.86
C THR A 780 3.36 -12.25 -5.75
N SER A 781 2.75 -11.16 -6.19
CA SER A 781 3.33 -9.81 -6.12
C SER A 781 3.44 -9.23 -4.69
N MET A 782 2.78 -9.87 -3.72
CA MET A 782 2.79 -9.45 -2.30
C MET A 782 3.78 -10.26 -1.47
N LEU A 783 4.34 -11.35 -2.02
CA LEU A 783 5.21 -12.28 -1.31
C LEU A 783 6.67 -11.98 -1.59
N VAL A 784 7.47 -11.86 -0.54
CA VAL A 784 8.92 -11.63 -0.59
C VAL A 784 9.64 -12.87 -0.08
N GLY A 785 10.49 -13.46 -0.92
CA GLY A 785 11.33 -14.61 -0.53
C GLY A 785 10.57 -15.91 -0.23
N VAL A 786 9.28 -15.99 -0.56
CA VAL A 786 8.43 -17.17 -0.30
C VAL A 786 7.63 -17.51 -1.56
N ALA A 787 7.65 -18.77 -1.96
CA ALA A 787 6.82 -19.24 -3.06
C ALA A 787 5.33 -19.28 -2.67
N PRO A 788 4.38 -18.96 -3.58
CA PRO A 788 2.94 -19.05 -3.33
C PRO A 788 2.49 -20.46 -2.90
N THR A 789 3.25 -21.49 -3.27
CA THR A 789 2.98 -22.90 -2.99
C THR A 789 3.94 -23.49 -1.95
N ASP A 790 4.44 -22.69 -1.02
CA ASP A 790 5.40 -23.10 0.00
C ASP A 790 4.92 -24.29 0.84
N PRO A 791 5.52 -25.51 0.72
CA PRO A 791 5.01 -26.73 1.38
C PRO A 791 5.00 -26.61 2.91
N ALA A 792 5.98 -25.91 3.48
CA ALA A 792 6.08 -25.80 4.94
C ALA A 792 4.92 -24.97 5.51
N THR A 793 4.47 -23.93 4.80
CA THR A 793 3.27 -23.16 5.17
C THR A 793 2.01 -24.03 5.07
N PHE A 794 1.84 -24.78 3.98
CA PHE A 794 0.68 -25.65 3.79
C PHE A 794 0.58 -26.71 4.88
N VAL A 795 1.66 -27.41 5.19
CA VAL A 795 1.72 -28.44 6.23
C VAL A 795 1.51 -27.84 7.62
N GLY A 796 2.18 -26.71 7.93
CA GLY A 796 2.06 -26.04 9.23
C GLY A 796 0.63 -25.53 9.49
N MET A 797 -0.02 -24.94 8.48
CA MET A 797 -1.40 -24.46 8.60
C MET A 797 -2.40 -25.61 8.67
N ALA A 798 -2.17 -26.74 7.97
CA ALA A 798 -2.98 -27.94 8.10
C ALA A 798 -2.90 -28.52 9.52
N ALA A 799 -1.71 -28.61 10.07
CA ALA A 799 -1.51 -29.05 11.44
C ALA A 799 -2.20 -28.12 12.45
N LEU A 800 -2.04 -26.82 12.29
CA LEU A 800 -2.71 -25.81 13.13
C LEU A 800 -4.25 -25.97 13.08
N PHE A 801 -4.80 -26.13 11.88
CA PHE A 801 -6.25 -26.27 11.70
C PHE A 801 -6.77 -27.58 12.32
N LEU A 802 -6.03 -28.70 12.20
CA LEU A 802 -6.37 -29.95 12.85
C LEU A 802 -6.37 -29.84 14.38
N VAL A 803 -5.46 -29.07 14.96
CA VAL A 803 -5.46 -28.76 16.41
C VAL A 803 -6.72 -27.95 16.77
N ILE A 804 -7.10 -26.92 16.00
CA ILE A 804 -8.34 -26.17 16.24
C ILE A 804 -9.55 -27.08 16.15
N ALA A 805 -9.61 -28.00 15.18
CA ALA A 805 -10.68 -28.96 14.99
C ALA A 805 -10.75 -29.95 16.17
N ALA A 806 -9.60 -30.42 16.67
CA ALA A 806 -9.55 -31.31 17.85
C ALA A 806 -10.07 -30.60 19.10
N ILE A 807 -9.67 -29.32 19.33
CA ILE A 807 -10.16 -28.52 20.47
C ILE A 807 -11.67 -28.27 20.34
N ALA A 808 -12.18 -27.92 19.17
CA ALA A 808 -13.61 -27.70 18.92
C ALA A 808 -14.44 -28.98 19.13
N SER A 809 -13.85 -30.14 18.83
CA SER A 809 -14.50 -31.44 18.98
C SER A 809 -14.45 -31.99 20.40
N TRP A 810 -13.50 -31.51 21.25
CA TRP A 810 -13.23 -32.03 22.55
C TRP A 810 -14.42 -31.92 23.53
N LEU A 811 -15.05 -30.77 23.61
CA LEU A 811 -16.14 -30.50 24.54
C LEU A 811 -17.42 -31.34 24.21
N PRO A 812 -17.89 -31.41 22.94
CA PRO A 812 -18.97 -32.31 22.54
C PRO A 812 -18.64 -33.79 22.82
N ALA A 813 -17.40 -34.20 22.54
CA ALA A 813 -16.96 -35.60 22.78
C ALA A 813 -16.93 -35.95 24.27
N ARG A 814 -16.46 -35.02 25.13
CA ARG A 814 -16.47 -35.20 26.59
C ARG A 814 -17.90 -35.30 27.13
N ARG A 815 -18.84 -34.49 26.63
CA ARG A 815 -20.25 -34.58 27.01
C ARG A 815 -20.87 -35.89 26.57
N ALA A 816 -20.57 -36.37 25.36
CA ALA A 816 -21.03 -37.65 24.85
C ALA A 816 -20.52 -38.85 25.68
N ALA A 817 -19.22 -38.81 26.08
CA ALA A 817 -18.59 -39.86 26.89
C ALA A 817 -19.05 -39.87 28.34
N GLY A 818 -19.60 -38.77 28.86
CA GLY A 818 -20.11 -38.64 30.23
C GLY A 818 -21.64 -38.77 30.36
N LEU A 819 -22.34 -39.26 29.33
CA LEU A 819 -23.79 -39.51 29.40
C LEU A 819 -24.09 -40.67 30.33
N ASP A 820 -25.10 -40.51 31.23
CA ASP A 820 -25.63 -41.61 32.03
C ASP A 820 -26.55 -42.50 31.14
N PRO A 821 -26.23 -43.80 30.97
CA PRO A 821 -27.03 -44.69 30.14
C PRO A 821 -28.49 -44.77 30.57
N THR A 822 -28.75 -44.68 31.88
CA THR A 822 -30.10 -44.78 32.44
C THR A 822 -30.90 -43.52 32.19
N ALA A 823 -30.27 -42.33 32.23
CA ALA A 823 -30.93 -41.08 31.91
C ALA A 823 -31.19 -40.96 30.38
N ALA A 824 -30.23 -41.44 29.54
CA ALA A 824 -30.35 -41.42 28.09
C ALA A 824 -31.47 -42.30 27.51
N LEU A 825 -31.88 -43.35 28.24
CA LEU A 825 -32.98 -44.26 27.88
C LEU A 825 -34.34 -43.81 28.44
N ARG A 826 -34.36 -42.85 29.41
CA ARG A 826 -35.60 -42.28 29.97
C ARG A 826 -36.09 -41.02 29.25
N GLU A 827 -35.29 -40.39 28.40
CA GLU A 827 -35.68 -39.19 27.61
C GLU A 827 -36.51 -39.54 26.33
N GLU A 828 -37.10 -40.73 26.25
CA GLU A 828 -38.16 -41.04 25.30
C GLU A 828 -39.53 -40.60 25.90
#